data_317781b079247ec979872717a49783b7
#
_entry.id   317781b079247ec979872717a49783b7
#
_cell.length_a   1.000
_cell.length_b   1.000
_cell.length_c   1.000
_cell.angle_alpha   90.00
_cell.angle_beta   90.00
_cell.angle_gamma   90.00
#
_symmetry.space_group_name_H-M   'P 1'
#
loop_
_entity.id
_entity.type
_entity.pdbx_description
1 polymer ?
#
loop_
_entity_poly.entity_id
_entity_poly.type
_entity_poly.pdbx_seq_one_letter_code
_entity_poly.pdbx_strand_id
1 'polypeptide(L)'
;MATILIVLSLLFCVPSQQAYAQNTKPLYQLPGKISASAESTSESDVFLVGSDSGLFKVTASNNVIPLWTEARVDQITQVNITGQQGWFLRTQKGLFYTEDFKTFTEKDNGLPFLTIKKYNGKETTLVKQIQELKDFCVNPLHNNQMVTATKDAVYYSTDGGNSWKSLGSMSKTTPGVKAVAIATFEGEPVVFMTHPIFGLSYIQPLKQKAMWNDVEDGFVKMQSLSSPDEIADILPVVRTKPDGTVYTELYLSQTYLPNIYRFDWETKKGVLIYKGTEPVDSLDGLSIMDDVLVYTHLEGIGSLDINSLTSPGTPVMFNDWSKAFAAVPGMINTAWIPKARSGFGKGILLNELWLLYPGTVNSPYAEKANGKKAIYASAYQCRNMDGINKFKKIVKDRNMNAIVIDMKDDYGYLRYKTKDPLLLEKGTVSAYAVDLEKFIEEFKKENIYLVARIVTFKDRCLSKYAGGKYAVWDSKYNKAWLGIKGYEDIVDDEGNVTGTETQYYDEHWVDPYSEEVWEYNIAVAKELIARGFDEIQFDYIRFPTDGINLYNAKYRWQDKGMDKESALISFLSYARENIDAPIGIDIYGANGWYRSGTRTGQDSELLSEYVDVIGPMFYPSHFEQTFLNYAPYADRTYRIYYYGSFRNTIMCRNRSIIRPWVQSFYLNVSYDKQYYDEDYIRKEFFGVRDSINRGYMCWNNSGEYGITPRDVTDTESFIGTAPESSWEFKKPAIGTTMKPLVSTPEDVDLSVLDSILNLYAEDDDDYYSPLLQNSNVKRYHN
;
A
#
# COMPACT_ATOMS: atom_id res chain seq x y z
N MET A 1 50.81 -41.10 -10.40
CA MET A 1 50.86 -40.44 -9.07
C MET A 1 50.36 -38.99 -9.06
N ALA A 2 50.02 -38.39 -10.20
CA ALA A 2 49.48 -37.01 -10.26
C ALA A 2 47.95 -36.92 -10.32
N THR A 3 47.26 -38.04 -10.54
CA THR A 3 45.78 -38.05 -10.70
C THR A 3 45.03 -38.32 -9.39
N ILE A 4 45.74 -38.75 -8.35
CA ILE A 4 45.14 -39.00 -7.01
C ILE A 4 45.16 -37.77 -6.11
N LEU A 5 46.02 -36.77 -6.39
CA LEU A 5 46.08 -35.53 -5.63
C LEU A 5 45.00 -34.51 -6.03
N ILE A 6 44.40 -34.60 -7.21
CA ILE A 6 43.33 -33.69 -7.66
C ILE A 6 41.95 -34.14 -7.14
N VAL A 7 41.78 -35.42 -6.84
CA VAL A 7 40.50 -35.93 -6.27
C VAL A 7 40.42 -35.70 -4.76
N LEU A 8 41.56 -35.56 -4.06
CA LEU A 8 41.58 -35.28 -2.63
C LEU A 8 41.40 -33.78 -2.32
N SER A 9 41.68 -32.88 -3.27
CA SER A 9 41.46 -31.45 -3.08
C SER A 9 40.00 -31.00 -3.36
N LEU A 10 39.20 -31.84 -4.03
CA LEU A 10 37.79 -31.63 -4.28
C LEU A 10 36.85 -32.21 -3.18
N LEU A 11 37.40 -33.01 -2.26
CA LEU A 11 36.65 -33.61 -1.15
C LEU A 11 36.76 -32.84 0.16
N PHE A 12 37.52 -31.75 0.22
CA PHE A 12 37.66 -30.91 1.40
C PHE A 12 36.94 -29.52 1.29
N CYS A 13 36.21 -29.26 0.19
CA CYS A 13 35.48 -28.00 0.01
C CYS A 13 33.98 -28.11 0.21
N VAL A 14 33.44 -29.15 0.86
CA VAL A 14 31.99 -29.27 1.07
C VAL A 14 31.69 -29.80 2.48
N PRO A 15 32.07 -29.12 3.56
CA PRO A 15 31.27 -29.23 4.77
C PRO A 15 31.17 -27.95 5.60
N SER A 16 31.16 -26.76 5.04
CA SER A 16 30.92 -25.56 5.86
C SER A 16 29.46 -25.12 5.86
N GLN A 17 28.68 -25.48 4.85
CA GLN A 17 27.28 -25.02 4.78
C GLN A 17 26.31 -25.74 5.74
N GLN A 18 26.48 -27.05 5.98
CA GLN A 18 25.60 -27.77 6.91
C GLN A 18 25.89 -27.50 8.39
N ALA A 19 27.14 -27.15 8.76
CA ALA A 19 27.47 -26.87 10.15
C ALA A 19 26.97 -25.46 10.61
N TYR A 20 26.87 -24.51 9.70
CA TYR A 20 26.35 -23.16 10.01
C TYR A 20 24.82 -23.15 10.15
N ALA A 21 24.10 -23.90 9.35
CA ALA A 21 22.65 -23.98 9.39
C ALA A 21 22.09 -24.57 10.70
N GLN A 22 22.80 -25.50 11.33
CA GLN A 22 22.34 -26.13 12.57
C GLN A 22 22.49 -25.27 13.84
N ASN A 23 23.31 -24.20 13.81
CA ASN A 23 23.55 -23.36 14.99
C ASN A 23 22.84 -22.00 14.95
N THR A 24 22.04 -21.72 13.94
CA THR A 24 21.44 -20.40 13.72
C THR A 24 19.92 -20.34 13.95
N LYS A 25 19.35 -21.26 14.74
CA LYS A 25 17.97 -21.07 15.22
C LYS A 25 17.86 -19.72 15.90
N PRO A 26 16.93 -18.84 15.49
CA PRO A 26 16.69 -17.60 16.20
C PRO A 26 16.34 -17.96 17.65
N LEU A 27 17.10 -17.45 18.59
CA LEU A 27 16.84 -17.65 20.01
C LEU A 27 15.60 -16.88 20.45
N TYR A 28 15.25 -15.88 19.65
CA TYR A 28 14.13 -15.02 19.92
C TYR A 28 13.65 -14.32 18.65
N GLN A 29 12.35 -14.16 18.54
CA GLN A 29 11.71 -13.48 17.43
C GLN A 29 10.75 -12.41 17.94
N LEU A 30 10.85 -11.19 17.39
CA LEU A 30 9.87 -10.13 17.65
C LEU A 30 8.53 -10.50 17.02
N PRO A 31 7.44 -10.41 17.79
CA PRO A 31 6.13 -10.62 17.21
C PRO A 31 5.78 -9.53 16.19
N GLY A 32 5.40 -9.94 14.99
CA GLY A 32 4.98 -9.05 13.93
C GLY A 32 6.12 -8.37 13.21
N LYS A 33 5.75 -7.58 12.21
CA LYS A 33 6.67 -6.81 11.39
C LYS A 33 7.08 -5.53 12.12
N ILE A 34 8.37 -5.21 12.11
CA ILE A 34 8.89 -3.97 12.71
C ILE A 34 8.40 -2.77 11.91
N SER A 35 7.84 -1.80 12.61
CA SER A 35 7.32 -0.54 12.05
C SER A 35 7.99 0.69 12.62
N ALA A 36 8.58 0.60 13.81
CA ALA A 36 9.27 1.70 14.46
C ALA A 36 10.42 1.21 15.35
N SER A 37 11.39 2.06 15.58
CA SER A 37 12.49 1.80 16.54
C SER A 37 12.98 3.09 17.18
N ALA A 38 13.48 2.99 18.40
CA ALA A 38 14.14 4.07 19.10
C ALA A 38 15.15 3.53 20.11
N GLU A 39 16.24 4.27 20.35
CA GLU A 39 17.20 3.96 21.40
C GLU A 39 16.65 4.36 22.76
N SER A 40 16.86 3.53 23.78
CA SER A 40 16.59 3.92 25.17
C SER A 40 17.71 4.80 25.67
N THR A 41 17.39 6.02 26.08
CA THR A 41 18.40 6.95 26.63
C THR A 41 18.74 6.69 28.10
N SER A 42 17.97 5.85 28.78
CA SER A 42 18.17 5.54 30.20
C SER A 42 19.01 4.30 30.46
N GLU A 43 19.11 3.41 29.48
CA GLU A 43 19.83 2.15 29.61
C GLU A 43 20.66 1.91 28.34
N SER A 44 21.95 1.69 28.48
CA SER A 44 22.81 1.34 27.34
C SER A 44 22.41 0.00 26.76
N ASP A 45 22.49 -0.13 25.42
CA ASP A 45 22.17 -1.34 24.68
C ASP A 45 20.72 -1.83 24.85
N VAL A 46 19.79 -0.91 25.04
CA VAL A 46 18.36 -1.17 25.13
C VAL A 46 17.62 -0.38 24.08
N PHE A 47 16.74 -1.07 23.36
CA PHE A 47 15.94 -0.51 22.26
C PHE A 47 14.46 -0.67 22.53
N LEU A 48 13.72 0.31 22.06
CA LEU A 48 12.28 0.26 21.91
C LEU A 48 11.98 -0.11 20.46
N VAL A 49 11.18 -1.13 20.28
CA VAL A 49 10.80 -1.60 18.95
C VAL A 49 9.28 -1.66 18.85
N GLY A 50 8.75 -0.92 17.89
CA GLY A 50 7.35 -0.98 17.50
C GLY A 50 7.17 -2.01 16.41
N SER A 51 6.11 -2.78 16.49
CA SER A 51 5.71 -3.75 15.48
C SER A 51 4.19 -3.78 15.28
N ASP A 52 3.75 -4.61 14.34
CA ASP A 52 2.32 -4.92 14.15
C ASP A 52 1.64 -5.45 15.43
N SER A 53 2.43 -6.03 16.35
CA SER A 53 1.93 -6.63 17.60
C SER A 53 2.11 -5.74 18.83
N GLY A 54 2.67 -4.54 18.69
CA GLY A 54 2.82 -3.61 19.79
C GLY A 54 4.22 -3.04 19.99
N LEU A 55 4.48 -2.54 21.20
CA LEU A 55 5.76 -2.00 21.66
C LEU A 55 6.52 -3.03 22.49
N PHE A 56 7.78 -3.20 22.17
CA PHE A 56 8.69 -4.12 22.85
C PHE A 56 9.97 -3.41 23.28
N LYS A 57 10.52 -3.84 24.42
CA LYS A 57 11.86 -3.51 24.86
C LYS A 57 12.80 -4.64 24.49
N VAL A 58 13.87 -4.34 23.77
CA VAL A 58 14.88 -5.30 23.36
C VAL A 58 16.19 -4.96 24.04
N THR A 59 16.82 -5.94 24.69
CA THR A 59 18.08 -5.77 25.42
C THR A 59 19.24 -6.44 24.69
N ALA A 60 20.47 -6.04 24.99
CA ALA A 60 21.67 -6.67 24.45
C ALA A 60 21.77 -8.18 24.75
N SER A 61 21.12 -8.64 25.80
CA SER A 61 21.03 -10.06 26.15
C SER A 61 19.94 -10.82 25.40
N ASN A 62 19.38 -10.25 24.35
CA ASN A 62 18.30 -10.82 23.52
C ASN A 62 16.98 -11.06 24.25
N ASN A 63 16.75 -10.40 25.37
CA ASN A 63 15.45 -10.44 25.99
C ASN A 63 14.54 -9.44 25.25
N VAL A 64 13.40 -9.92 24.82
CA VAL A 64 12.35 -9.07 24.29
C VAL A 64 11.19 -9.08 25.27
N ILE A 65 10.90 -7.92 25.77
CA ILE A 65 9.93 -7.69 26.82
C ILE A 65 8.78 -6.91 26.21
N PRO A 66 7.56 -7.47 26.18
CA PRO A 66 6.38 -6.72 25.73
C PRO A 66 6.11 -5.59 26.73
N LEU A 67 5.97 -4.37 26.23
CA LEU A 67 5.63 -3.20 27.02
C LEU A 67 4.17 -2.80 26.83
N TRP A 68 3.70 -2.86 25.59
CA TRP A 68 2.33 -2.52 25.22
C TRP A 68 1.95 -3.30 23.95
N THR A 69 0.87 -4.08 23.99
CA THR A 69 0.50 -5.03 22.92
C THR A 69 -0.95 -4.87 22.46
N GLU A 70 -1.50 -3.66 22.59
CA GLU A 70 -2.89 -3.43 22.24
C GLU A 70 -3.12 -3.11 20.76
N ALA A 71 -2.11 -2.60 20.06
CA ALA A 71 -2.18 -2.27 18.64
C ALA A 71 -0.79 -2.10 18.04
N ARG A 72 -0.74 -2.01 16.72
CA ARG A 72 0.47 -1.65 15.96
C ARG A 72 1.03 -0.31 16.40
N VAL A 73 2.35 -0.24 16.57
CA VAL A 73 3.08 1.00 16.88
C VAL A 73 3.87 1.44 15.66
N ASP A 74 3.48 2.56 15.07
CA ASP A 74 4.04 3.06 13.80
C ASP A 74 5.15 4.09 13.98
N GLN A 75 5.27 4.71 15.17
CA GLN A 75 6.31 5.69 15.47
C GLN A 75 6.54 5.77 16.97
N ILE A 76 7.80 5.94 17.36
CA ILE A 76 8.25 6.12 18.75
C ILE A 76 9.06 7.41 18.81
N THR A 77 8.62 8.40 19.57
CA THR A 77 9.27 9.69 19.64
C THR A 77 9.55 10.07 21.09
N GLN A 78 10.83 10.25 21.42
CA GLN A 78 11.23 10.76 22.73
C GLN A 78 10.98 12.25 22.84
N VAL A 79 10.54 12.69 24.00
CA VAL A 79 10.26 14.10 24.30
C VAL A 79 10.76 14.48 25.70
N ASN A 80 11.03 15.77 25.88
CA ASN A 80 11.29 16.35 27.19
C ASN A 80 10.29 17.49 27.41
N ILE A 81 9.21 17.22 28.12
CA ILE A 81 8.18 18.21 28.40
C ILE A 81 8.43 18.76 29.81
N THR A 82 8.72 20.05 29.89
CA THR A 82 8.97 20.76 31.19
C THR A 82 10.02 20.09 32.09
N GLY A 83 11.04 19.49 31.47
CA GLY A 83 12.13 18.82 32.23
C GLY A 83 11.85 17.34 32.51
N GLN A 84 10.70 16.84 32.16
CA GLN A 84 10.33 15.44 32.32
C GLN A 84 10.43 14.68 30.99
N GLN A 85 11.24 13.63 30.99
CA GLN A 85 11.46 12.77 29.84
C GLN A 85 10.27 11.82 29.70
N GLY A 86 9.81 11.64 28.46
CA GLY A 86 8.74 10.72 28.14
C GLY A 86 8.77 10.30 26.66
N TRP A 87 7.82 9.52 26.29
CA TRP A 87 7.73 8.92 24.96
C TRP A 87 6.32 9.04 24.39
N PHE A 88 6.23 9.51 23.16
CA PHE A 88 5.02 9.42 22.35
C PHE A 88 5.08 8.20 21.46
N LEU A 89 3.95 7.52 21.39
CA LEU A 89 3.69 6.41 20.46
C LEU A 89 2.59 6.82 19.50
N ARG A 90 2.88 6.86 18.20
CA ARG A 90 1.85 6.90 17.19
C ARG A 90 1.47 5.47 16.85
N THR A 91 0.21 5.15 17.02
CA THR A 91 -0.31 3.79 16.93
C THR A 91 -1.55 3.73 16.04
N GLN A 92 -1.97 2.54 15.69
CA GLN A 92 -3.25 2.31 15.00
C GLN A 92 -4.46 2.79 15.82
N LYS A 93 -4.32 2.87 17.15
CA LYS A 93 -5.37 3.37 18.06
C LYS A 93 -5.26 4.86 18.38
N GLY A 94 -4.27 5.58 17.86
CA GLY A 94 -4.04 6.99 18.11
C GLY A 94 -2.69 7.30 18.74
N LEU A 95 -2.60 8.43 19.42
CA LEU A 95 -1.41 8.86 20.12
C LEU A 95 -1.47 8.48 21.60
N PHE A 96 -0.39 7.86 22.08
CA PHE A 96 -0.21 7.54 23.49
C PHE A 96 1.06 8.18 24.02
N TYR A 97 1.06 8.54 25.29
CA TYR A 97 2.21 9.07 26.01
C TYR A 97 2.52 8.21 27.22
N THR A 98 3.80 7.96 27.47
CA THR A 98 4.28 7.25 28.64
C THR A 98 5.59 7.82 29.14
N GLU A 99 5.82 7.78 30.44
CA GLU A 99 7.08 8.15 31.11
C GLU A 99 7.83 6.91 31.65
N ASP A 100 7.08 5.84 31.92
CA ASP A 100 7.54 4.67 32.64
C ASP A 100 7.33 3.33 31.92
N PHE A 101 6.74 3.36 30.73
CA PHE A 101 6.32 2.17 29.97
C PHE A 101 5.39 1.20 30.73
N LYS A 102 4.70 1.71 31.76
CA LYS A 102 3.69 0.97 32.54
C LYS A 102 2.32 1.62 32.40
N THR A 103 2.34 2.96 32.40
CA THR A 103 1.13 3.76 32.24
C THR A 103 1.16 4.44 30.88
N PHE A 104 0.15 4.18 30.06
CA PHE A 104 -0.01 4.78 28.74
C PHE A 104 -1.26 5.67 28.74
N THR A 105 -1.07 6.94 28.47
CA THR A 105 -2.13 7.94 28.45
C THR A 105 -2.46 8.34 27.03
N GLU A 106 -3.73 8.22 26.67
CA GLU A 106 -4.23 8.70 25.37
C GLU A 106 -4.07 10.22 25.23
N LYS A 107 -3.61 10.67 24.07
CA LYS A 107 -3.35 12.08 23.73
C LYS A 107 -4.12 12.47 22.45
N ASP A 108 -5.40 12.22 22.44
CA ASP A 108 -6.28 12.36 21.28
C ASP A 108 -7.31 13.50 21.36
N ASN A 109 -7.29 14.27 22.44
CA ASN A 109 -8.24 15.37 22.65
C ASN A 109 -8.16 16.45 21.57
N GLY A 110 -9.19 16.55 20.71
CA GLY A 110 -9.22 17.42 19.54
C GLY A 110 -8.82 16.77 18.23
N LEU A 111 -8.36 15.50 18.25
CA LEU A 111 -8.14 14.72 17.04
C LEU A 111 -9.46 14.14 16.50
N PRO A 112 -9.53 13.85 15.19
CA PRO A 112 -10.77 13.37 14.57
C PRO A 112 -10.97 11.87 14.82
N PHE A 113 -12.25 11.51 14.92
CA PHE A 113 -12.68 10.11 15.04
C PHE A 113 -13.58 9.74 13.89
N LEU A 114 -13.48 8.48 13.47
CA LEU A 114 -14.39 7.82 12.57
C LEU A 114 -15.28 6.85 13.35
N THR A 115 -16.43 6.57 12.80
CA THR A 115 -17.30 5.48 13.26
C THR A 115 -17.10 4.29 12.32
N ILE A 116 -16.76 3.14 12.87
CA ILE A 116 -16.63 1.86 12.15
C ILE A 116 -17.78 0.96 12.58
N LYS A 117 -18.44 0.35 11.64
CA LYS A 117 -19.43 -0.70 11.90
C LYS A 117 -18.73 -2.05 12.04
N LYS A 118 -18.88 -2.69 13.20
CA LYS A 118 -18.57 -4.10 13.39
C LYS A 118 -19.86 -4.90 13.33
N TYR A 119 -20.01 -5.66 12.28
CA TYR A 119 -21.20 -6.50 12.04
C TYR A 119 -20.84 -7.97 12.18
N ASN A 120 -21.64 -8.73 12.92
CA ASN A 120 -21.40 -10.15 13.20
C ASN A 120 -22.39 -11.10 12.49
N GLY A 121 -23.15 -10.60 11.52
CA GLY A 121 -24.20 -11.36 10.84
C GLY A 121 -25.57 -11.28 11.53
N LYS A 122 -25.69 -10.57 12.66
CA LYS A 122 -26.95 -10.36 13.40
C LYS A 122 -27.08 -8.96 13.95
N GLU A 123 -26.04 -8.46 14.56
CA GLU A 123 -26.02 -7.18 15.26
C GLU A 123 -24.87 -6.32 14.77
N THR A 124 -25.13 -5.02 14.68
CA THR A 124 -24.12 -4.00 14.37
C THR A 124 -23.69 -3.30 15.66
N THR A 125 -22.39 -3.26 15.91
CA THR A 125 -21.80 -2.43 16.94
C THR A 125 -21.07 -1.25 16.27
N LEU A 126 -21.38 -0.05 16.71
CA LEU A 126 -20.66 1.16 16.25
C LEU A 126 -19.45 1.38 17.16
N VAL A 127 -18.27 1.34 16.57
CA VAL A 127 -16.99 1.55 17.26
C VAL A 127 -16.45 2.91 16.85
N LYS A 128 -16.19 3.76 17.84
CA LYS A 128 -15.49 5.03 17.63
C LYS A 128 -13.99 4.72 17.56
N GLN A 129 -13.38 5.01 16.44
CA GLN A 129 -11.95 4.80 16.18
C GLN A 129 -11.32 6.12 15.78
N ILE A 130 -10.11 6.40 16.29
CA ILE A 130 -9.37 7.57 15.80
C ILE A 130 -9.09 7.42 14.31
N GLN A 131 -9.21 8.52 13.57
CA GLN A 131 -8.80 8.54 12.16
C GLN A 131 -7.29 8.27 12.09
N GLU A 132 -6.86 7.45 11.13
CA GLU A 132 -5.46 7.07 10.97
C GLU A 132 -4.55 8.30 10.96
N LEU A 133 -3.58 8.31 11.88
CA LEU A 133 -2.56 9.34 11.95
C LEU A 133 -1.41 8.97 11.02
N LYS A 134 -1.12 9.84 10.07
CA LYS A 134 -0.10 9.59 9.05
C LYS A 134 1.31 9.82 9.56
N ASP A 135 1.49 10.83 10.41
CA ASP A 135 2.80 11.21 10.94
C ASP A 135 2.67 12.01 12.24
N PHE A 136 3.76 12.13 13.00
CA PHE A 136 3.85 12.88 14.23
C PHE A 136 5.25 13.50 14.37
N CYS A 137 5.33 14.79 14.69
CA CYS A 137 6.58 15.49 14.88
C CYS A 137 6.51 16.46 16.07
N VAL A 138 7.61 16.53 16.79
CA VAL A 138 7.82 17.44 17.94
C VAL A 138 8.80 18.54 17.52
N ASN A 139 8.51 19.79 17.88
CA ASN A 139 9.44 20.88 17.66
C ASN A 139 10.72 20.63 18.48
N PRO A 140 11.87 20.44 17.86
CA PRO A 140 13.08 20.07 18.58
C PRO A 140 13.60 21.16 19.52
N LEU A 141 13.22 22.44 19.31
CA LEU A 141 13.56 23.55 20.20
C LEU A 141 12.50 23.81 21.29
N HIS A 142 11.27 23.34 21.07
CA HIS A 142 10.13 23.60 21.97
C HIS A 142 9.26 22.34 22.07
N ASN A 143 9.65 21.40 22.90
CA ASN A 143 9.03 20.07 22.97
C ASN A 143 7.54 20.05 23.37
N ASN A 144 6.99 21.15 23.87
CA ASN A 144 5.55 21.32 24.10
C ASN A 144 4.76 21.65 22.80
N GLN A 145 5.47 22.00 21.72
CA GLN A 145 4.87 22.25 20.42
C GLN A 145 5.00 20.99 19.54
N MET A 146 3.87 20.49 19.08
CA MET A 146 3.80 19.22 18.36
C MET A 146 2.83 19.32 17.22
N VAL A 147 3.04 18.50 16.20
CA VAL A 147 2.09 18.33 15.07
C VAL A 147 1.86 16.86 14.80
N THR A 148 0.65 16.55 14.39
CA THR A 148 0.29 15.26 13.80
C THR A 148 -0.65 15.51 12.64
N ALA A 149 -0.90 14.51 11.82
CA ALA A 149 -1.82 14.64 10.71
C ALA A 149 -2.62 13.37 10.45
N THR A 150 -3.84 13.57 10.01
CA THR A 150 -4.55 12.60 9.20
C THR A 150 -4.39 12.96 7.73
N LYS A 151 -4.86 12.11 6.81
CA LYS A 151 -4.87 12.47 5.39
C LYS A 151 -5.62 13.78 5.08
N ASP A 152 -6.59 14.17 5.93
CA ASP A 152 -7.50 15.29 5.68
C ASP A 152 -7.01 16.61 6.25
N ALA A 153 -6.23 16.58 7.33
CA ALA A 153 -5.81 17.79 8.01
C ALA A 153 -4.58 17.58 8.91
N VAL A 154 -3.91 18.70 9.16
CA VAL A 154 -2.81 18.80 10.14
C VAL A 154 -3.37 19.34 11.47
N TYR A 155 -2.89 18.80 12.57
CA TYR A 155 -3.28 19.16 13.93
C TYR A 155 -2.03 19.63 14.69
N TYR A 156 -2.19 20.72 15.44
CA TYR A 156 -1.15 21.38 16.18
C TYR A 156 -1.48 21.46 17.67
N SER A 157 -0.51 21.15 18.49
CA SER A 157 -0.55 21.27 19.96
C SER A 157 0.53 22.22 20.44
N THR A 158 0.23 23.00 21.49
CA THR A 158 1.19 23.87 22.21
C THR A 158 1.33 23.51 23.68
N ASP A 159 0.65 22.46 24.12
CA ASP A 159 0.54 22.04 25.51
C ASP A 159 1.04 20.60 25.76
N GLY A 160 2.00 20.15 24.94
CA GLY A 160 2.59 18.82 25.08
C GLY A 160 1.62 17.70 24.69
N GLY A 161 0.76 17.94 23.70
CA GLY A 161 -0.18 16.95 23.19
C GLY A 161 -1.44 16.78 24.03
N ASN A 162 -1.70 17.62 25.04
CA ASN A 162 -2.93 17.54 25.85
C ASN A 162 -4.15 18.00 25.09
N SER A 163 -3.98 18.90 24.13
CA SER A 163 -5.04 19.32 23.22
C SER A 163 -4.51 19.60 21.81
N TRP A 164 -5.38 19.36 20.82
CA TRP A 164 -5.04 19.51 19.42
C TRP A 164 -6.02 20.45 18.71
N LYS A 165 -5.46 21.36 17.91
CA LYS A 165 -6.22 22.28 17.08
C LYS A 165 -5.94 22.00 15.62
N SER A 166 -7.00 21.87 14.82
CA SER A 166 -6.86 21.68 13.38
C SER A 166 -6.33 22.95 12.70
N LEU A 167 -5.32 22.78 11.88
CA LEU A 167 -4.80 23.79 10.93
C LEU A 167 -5.38 23.61 9.51
N GLY A 168 -6.24 22.58 9.31
CA GLY A 168 -6.72 22.20 7.98
C GLY A 168 -5.62 21.59 7.10
N SER A 169 -5.79 21.74 5.80
CA SER A 169 -4.80 21.32 4.77
C SER A 169 -4.83 22.30 3.60
N MET A 170 -3.96 22.12 2.61
CA MET A 170 -3.96 22.91 1.36
C MET A 170 -5.26 22.79 0.58
N SER A 171 -5.91 21.65 0.62
CA SER A 171 -7.18 21.42 -0.07
C SER A 171 -8.19 20.72 0.82
N LYS A 172 -9.40 21.25 0.82
CA LYS A 172 -10.54 20.61 1.48
C LYS A 172 -11.18 19.50 0.65
N THR A 173 -10.89 19.47 -0.63
CA THR A 173 -11.53 18.56 -1.59
C THR A 173 -10.62 17.42 -2.04
N THR A 174 -9.32 17.57 -1.80
CA THR A 174 -8.30 16.59 -2.21
C THR A 174 -7.41 16.29 -1.00
N PRO A 175 -7.82 15.38 -0.12
CA PRO A 175 -6.99 14.94 0.98
C PRO A 175 -5.76 14.17 0.47
N GLY A 176 -4.77 14.03 1.31
CA GLY A 176 -3.53 13.36 0.93
C GLY A 176 -2.33 13.80 1.75
N VAL A 177 -2.54 14.45 2.92
CA VAL A 177 -1.40 14.75 3.80
C VAL A 177 -0.66 13.45 4.13
N LYS A 178 0.67 13.46 3.93
CA LYS A 178 1.52 12.28 4.09
C LYS A 178 2.47 12.41 5.28
N ALA A 179 3.30 13.44 5.29
CA ALA A 179 4.26 13.71 6.35
C ALA A 179 4.05 15.13 6.89
N VAL A 180 4.41 15.33 8.16
CA VAL A 180 4.34 16.62 8.83
C VAL A 180 5.59 16.89 9.65
N ALA A 181 5.99 18.14 9.73
CA ALA A 181 7.03 18.56 10.64
C ALA A 181 6.70 19.91 11.27
N ILE A 182 7.34 20.19 12.39
CA ILE A 182 7.34 21.49 13.03
C ILE A 182 8.77 21.89 13.35
N ALA A 183 9.13 23.11 12.98
CA ALA A 183 10.45 23.68 13.22
C ALA A 183 10.32 25.15 13.65
N THR A 184 11.37 25.71 14.21
CA THR A 184 11.42 27.11 14.60
C THR A 184 12.29 27.86 13.60
N PHE A 185 11.72 28.87 12.93
CA PHE A 185 12.42 29.79 12.05
C PHE A 185 12.16 31.23 12.50
N GLU A 186 13.23 32.03 12.60
CA GLU A 186 13.15 33.42 13.06
C GLU A 186 12.43 33.57 14.43
N GLY A 187 12.58 32.57 15.29
CA GLY A 187 11.94 32.54 16.61
C GLY A 187 10.47 32.12 16.64
N GLU A 188 9.87 31.85 15.48
CA GLU A 188 8.45 31.47 15.35
C GLU A 188 8.29 30.02 14.89
N PRO A 189 7.28 29.29 15.40
CA PRO A 189 6.99 27.96 14.92
C PRO A 189 6.42 28.00 13.48
N VAL A 190 6.95 27.10 12.66
CA VAL A 190 6.48 26.86 11.30
C VAL A 190 6.13 25.39 11.16
N VAL A 191 4.94 25.13 10.71
CA VAL A 191 4.44 23.76 10.46
C VAL A 191 4.50 23.48 8.97
N PHE A 192 5.00 22.31 8.63
CA PHE A 192 5.12 21.81 7.28
C PHE A 192 4.24 20.58 7.08
N MET A 193 3.75 20.39 5.86
CA MET A 193 3.11 19.17 5.42
C MET A 193 3.51 18.81 4.01
N THR A 194 3.44 17.54 3.68
CA THR A 194 3.58 17.05 2.30
C THR A 194 2.27 16.53 1.75
N HIS A 195 2.12 16.66 0.45
CA HIS A 195 0.93 16.24 -0.27
C HIS A 195 1.31 15.77 -1.68
N PRO A 196 0.76 14.66 -2.21
CA PRO A 196 1.16 14.10 -3.51
C PRO A 196 0.88 15.02 -4.71
N ILE A 197 -0.07 15.97 -4.57
CA ILE A 197 -0.38 16.93 -5.63
C ILE A 197 0.29 18.28 -5.38
N PHE A 198 0.30 18.76 -4.14
CA PHE A 198 0.82 20.11 -3.79
C PHE A 198 2.28 20.08 -3.33
N GLY A 199 2.90 18.90 -3.22
CA GLY A 199 4.28 18.77 -2.76
C GLY A 199 4.43 19.23 -1.30
N LEU A 200 5.40 20.11 -1.03
CA LEU A 200 5.63 20.69 0.28
C LEU A 200 4.80 21.97 0.46
N SER A 201 4.18 22.12 1.62
CA SER A 201 3.50 23.35 2.02
C SER A 201 3.83 23.70 3.46
N TYR A 202 3.73 24.98 3.81
CA TYR A 202 3.98 25.43 5.18
C TYR A 202 2.94 26.45 5.67
N ILE A 203 2.78 26.52 7.00
CA ILE A 203 1.94 27.49 7.69
C ILE A 203 2.66 28.03 8.92
N GLN A 204 2.47 29.30 9.23
CA GLN A 204 2.90 29.91 10.49
C GLN A 204 1.68 30.04 11.41
N PRO A 205 1.46 29.08 12.34
CA PRO A 205 0.18 28.92 13.03
C PRO A 205 -0.16 30.06 13.99
N LEU A 206 0.84 30.85 14.41
CA LEU A 206 0.65 31.98 15.35
C LEU A 206 0.33 33.30 14.62
N LYS A 207 0.40 33.37 13.30
CA LYS A 207 0.01 34.56 12.56
C LYS A 207 -1.50 34.78 12.60
N GLN A 208 -1.93 36.05 12.67
CA GLN A 208 -3.33 36.45 12.81
C GLN A 208 -4.26 35.91 11.68
N LYS A 209 -3.74 35.72 10.49
CA LYS A 209 -4.43 35.07 9.35
C LYS A 209 -3.54 34.01 8.76
N ALA A 210 -3.30 32.98 9.58
CA ALA A 210 -2.47 31.85 9.14
C ALA A 210 -3.14 31.14 7.97
N MET A 211 -2.39 30.99 6.89
CA MET A 211 -2.80 30.29 5.68
C MET A 211 -1.66 29.36 5.24
N TRP A 212 -2.02 28.26 4.65
CA TRP A 212 -1.06 27.38 4.00
C TRP A 212 -0.47 28.07 2.77
N ASN A 213 0.84 27.95 2.64
CA ASN A 213 1.62 28.46 1.51
C ASN A 213 2.28 27.28 0.82
N ASP A 214 2.21 27.28 -0.50
CA ASP A 214 2.80 26.23 -1.32
C ASP A 214 4.29 26.47 -1.54
N VAL A 215 5.06 25.40 -1.68
CA VAL A 215 6.49 25.40 -2.00
C VAL A 215 6.72 24.55 -3.23
N GLU A 216 6.59 25.14 -4.41
CA GLU A 216 6.78 24.41 -5.68
C GLU A 216 8.24 24.36 -6.16
N ASP A 217 9.04 25.31 -5.73
CA ASP A 217 10.38 25.52 -6.25
C ASP A 217 11.43 24.58 -5.64
N GLY A 218 12.30 24.08 -6.50
CA GLY A 218 13.50 23.34 -6.13
C GLY A 218 13.30 21.83 -6.03
N PHE A 219 12.08 21.30 -6.12
CA PHE A 219 11.82 19.87 -6.10
C PHE A 219 11.79 19.27 -7.51
N VAL A 220 12.47 18.15 -7.68
CA VAL A 220 12.45 17.40 -8.94
C VAL A 220 11.05 16.78 -9.13
N LYS A 221 10.53 16.93 -10.33
CA LYS A 221 9.27 16.34 -10.76
C LYS A 221 9.55 15.14 -11.64
N MET A 222 8.71 14.12 -11.53
CA MET A 222 8.76 13.02 -12.48
C MET A 222 8.44 13.54 -13.87
N GLN A 223 9.17 13.10 -14.87
CA GLN A 223 9.01 13.57 -16.24
C GLN A 223 7.54 13.42 -16.70
N SER A 224 7.01 14.47 -17.30
CA SER A 224 5.61 14.62 -17.74
C SER A 224 4.54 14.75 -16.64
N LEU A 225 4.91 14.75 -15.37
CA LEU A 225 3.98 15.07 -14.29
C LEU A 225 4.12 16.53 -13.85
N SER A 226 3.02 17.18 -13.50
CA SER A 226 3.00 18.60 -13.13
C SER A 226 3.44 18.85 -11.68
N SER A 227 3.14 17.89 -10.79
CA SER A 227 3.45 18.01 -9.37
C SER A 227 4.82 17.44 -9.02
N PRO A 228 5.48 17.93 -7.96
CA PRO A 228 6.58 17.20 -7.33
C PRO A 228 6.13 15.80 -6.96
N ASP A 229 7.03 14.83 -7.06
CA ASP A 229 6.70 13.48 -6.61
C ASP A 229 6.67 13.43 -5.08
N GLU A 230 6.07 12.37 -4.54
CA GLU A 230 5.80 12.24 -3.12
C GLU A 230 7.05 12.44 -2.24
N ILE A 231 6.97 13.37 -1.31
CA ILE A 231 7.97 13.56 -0.25
C ILE A 231 7.57 12.64 0.91
N ALA A 232 8.46 11.71 1.25
CA ALA A 232 8.18 10.66 2.22
C ALA A 232 8.29 11.14 3.66
N ASP A 233 9.33 11.93 3.94
CA ASP A 233 9.70 12.32 5.29
C ASP A 233 10.20 13.75 5.34
N ILE A 234 10.00 14.40 6.48
CA ILE A 234 10.49 15.74 6.80
C ILE A 234 11.18 15.69 8.17
N LEU A 235 12.48 15.91 8.20
CA LEU A 235 13.30 15.85 9.40
C LEU A 235 13.78 17.25 9.83
N PRO A 236 13.27 17.84 10.92
CA PRO A 236 13.83 19.03 11.54
C PRO A 236 15.05 18.67 12.39
N VAL A 237 16.17 19.35 12.16
CA VAL A 237 17.45 19.12 12.84
C VAL A 237 17.91 20.41 13.51
N VAL A 238 18.24 20.32 14.79
CA VAL A 238 18.83 21.44 15.55
C VAL A 238 20.30 21.58 15.20
N ARG A 239 20.70 22.80 14.89
CA ARG A 239 22.09 23.18 14.57
C ARG A 239 22.53 24.32 15.48
N THR A 240 23.84 24.41 15.71
CA THR A 240 24.45 25.51 16.46
C THR A 240 25.50 26.21 15.60
N LYS A 241 25.35 27.51 15.40
CA LYS A 241 26.33 28.33 14.70
C LYS A 241 27.58 28.50 15.58
N PRO A 242 28.73 28.88 14.98
CA PRO A 242 29.96 29.17 15.76
C PRO A 242 29.81 30.25 16.83
N ASP A 243 28.84 31.15 16.67
CA ASP A 243 28.52 32.19 17.68
C ASP A 243 27.61 31.70 18.81
N GLY A 244 27.24 30.42 18.82
CA GLY A 244 26.35 29.82 19.81
C GLY A 244 24.87 29.95 19.51
N THR A 245 24.49 30.58 18.39
CA THR A 245 23.11 30.71 17.98
C THR A 245 22.55 29.35 17.56
N VAL A 246 21.47 28.91 18.20
CA VAL A 246 20.77 27.68 17.87
C VAL A 246 19.68 27.96 16.83
N TYR A 247 19.58 27.12 15.80
CA TYR A 247 18.61 27.23 14.72
C TYR A 247 18.18 25.85 14.24
N THR A 248 17.16 25.79 13.40
CA THR A 248 16.65 24.53 12.83
C THR A 248 16.95 24.50 11.32
N GLU A 249 17.45 23.38 10.84
CA GLU A 249 17.48 23.00 9.44
C GLU A 249 16.39 21.95 9.17
N LEU A 250 15.90 21.91 7.94
CA LEU A 250 14.86 20.97 7.53
C LEU A 250 15.35 20.14 6.35
N TYR A 251 15.33 18.82 6.50
CA TYR A 251 15.71 17.86 5.48
C TYR A 251 14.48 17.08 5.02
N LEU A 252 14.42 16.74 3.73
CA LEU A 252 13.28 16.06 3.12
C LEU A 252 13.76 14.93 2.22
N SER A 253 13.10 13.80 2.28
CA SER A 253 13.30 12.68 1.35
C SER A 253 12.15 12.57 0.36
N GLN A 254 12.46 12.23 -0.88
CA GLN A 254 11.48 11.98 -1.92
C GLN A 254 11.36 10.48 -2.17
N THR A 255 10.14 9.93 -2.13
CA THR A 255 9.92 8.47 -2.11
C THR A 255 10.35 7.78 -3.39
N TYR A 256 9.76 8.18 -4.52
CA TYR A 256 9.89 7.45 -5.79
C TYR A 256 11.02 7.98 -6.68
N LEU A 257 11.52 9.14 -6.34
CA LEU A 257 12.77 9.69 -6.86
C LEU A 257 13.72 9.73 -5.67
N PRO A 258 14.87 9.01 -5.70
CA PRO A 258 15.74 8.88 -4.52
C PRO A 258 16.54 10.17 -4.28
N ASN A 259 15.83 11.23 -3.96
CA ASN A 259 16.40 12.57 -3.74
C ASN A 259 16.26 12.97 -2.27
N ILE A 260 17.27 13.66 -1.77
CA ILE A 260 17.22 14.34 -0.46
C ILE A 260 17.45 15.83 -0.69
N TYR A 261 16.64 16.64 -0.02
CA TYR A 261 16.70 18.08 -0.08
C TYR A 261 16.97 18.65 1.31
N ARG A 262 17.63 19.82 1.33
CA ARG A 262 17.59 20.77 2.42
C ARG A 262 16.62 21.88 2.06
N PHE A 263 15.74 22.26 2.95
CA PHE A 263 14.83 23.39 2.73
C PHE A 263 15.53 24.70 3.11
N ASP A 264 15.53 25.64 2.19
CA ASP A 264 16.03 27.00 2.41
C ASP A 264 14.84 27.89 2.80
N TRP A 265 14.84 28.31 4.06
CA TRP A 265 13.78 29.15 4.60
C TRP A 265 13.78 30.57 4.01
N GLU A 266 14.93 31.14 3.66
CA GLU A 266 15.01 32.51 3.10
C GLU A 266 14.41 32.57 1.70
N THR A 267 14.78 31.64 0.85
CA THR A 267 14.31 31.57 -0.55
C THR A 267 13.01 30.76 -0.71
N LYS A 268 12.57 30.03 0.29
CA LYS A 268 11.43 29.10 0.26
C LYS A 268 11.57 28.02 -0.82
N LYS A 269 12.77 27.43 -0.94
CA LYS A 269 13.09 26.43 -1.96
C LYS A 269 13.68 25.17 -1.39
N GLY A 270 13.43 24.05 -2.06
CA GLY A 270 14.17 22.82 -1.85
C GLY A 270 15.54 22.89 -2.53
N VAL A 271 16.60 22.67 -1.80
CA VAL A 271 17.97 22.55 -2.33
C VAL A 271 18.35 21.10 -2.39
N LEU A 272 18.51 20.55 -3.59
CA LEU A 272 18.91 19.14 -3.77
C LEU A 272 20.33 18.93 -3.23
N ILE A 273 20.48 18.04 -2.25
CA ILE A 273 21.76 17.70 -1.62
C ILE A 273 22.21 16.26 -1.89
N TYR A 274 21.28 15.40 -2.27
CA TYR A 274 21.58 14.03 -2.68
C TYR A 274 20.65 13.61 -3.81
N LYS A 275 21.20 12.95 -4.80
CA LYS A 275 20.46 12.31 -5.88
C LYS A 275 20.93 10.87 -6.01
N GLY A 276 20.06 9.92 -5.77
CA GLY A 276 20.33 8.50 -6.01
C GLY A 276 20.51 8.19 -7.49
N THR A 277 21.15 7.08 -7.76
CA THR A 277 21.48 6.64 -9.12
C THR A 277 20.36 5.82 -9.75
N GLU A 278 19.56 5.17 -8.92
CA GLU A 278 18.49 4.27 -9.36
C GLU A 278 17.14 4.80 -8.90
N PRO A 279 16.26 5.17 -9.82
CA PRO A 279 14.98 5.78 -9.51
C PRO A 279 13.99 4.87 -8.74
N VAL A 280 14.23 3.55 -8.74
CA VAL A 280 13.43 2.59 -7.96
C VAL A 280 13.87 2.45 -6.51
N ASP A 281 15.01 3.01 -6.12
CA ASP A 281 15.45 3.04 -4.74
C ASP A 281 14.61 4.05 -3.96
N SER A 282 13.46 3.61 -3.51
CA SER A 282 12.57 4.43 -2.69
C SER A 282 13.26 4.85 -1.40
N LEU A 283 13.27 6.14 -1.11
CA LEU A 283 13.67 6.67 0.18
C LEU A 283 12.48 6.65 1.14
N ASP A 284 12.64 6.02 2.30
CA ASP A 284 11.56 5.86 3.27
C ASP A 284 11.70 6.81 4.46
N GLY A 285 12.84 6.89 5.08
CA GLY A 285 13.00 7.68 6.28
C GLY A 285 14.36 8.38 6.38
N LEU A 286 14.37 9.47 7.12
CA LEU A 286 15.54 10.25 7.48
C LEU A 286 15.77 10.21 8.97
N SER A 287 17.01 10.14 9.40
CA SER A 287 17.42 10.37 10.78
C SER A 287 18.76 11.08 10.84
N ILE A 288 19.11 11.61 12.01
CA ILE A 288 20.38 12.29 12.25
C ILE A 288 21.13 11.58 13.37
N MET A 289 22.42 11.32 13.17
CA MET A 289 23.31 10.79 14.18
C MET A 289 24.59 11.63 14.18
N ASP A 290 24.81 12.33 15.26
CA ASP A 290 25.84 13.37 15.33
C ASP A 290 25.62 14.38 14.18
N ASP A 291 26.57 14.62 13.30
CA ASP A 291 26.40 15.49 12.12
C ASP A 291 26.20 14.69 10.81
N VAL A 292 25.77 13.43 10.91
CA VAL A 292 25.54 12.56 9.77
C VAL A 292 24.04 12.34 9.57
N LEU A 293 23.53 12.78 8.42
CA LEU A 293 22.19 12.44 7.96
C LEU A 293 22.19 10.99 7.47
N VAL A 294 21.36 10.16 8.07
CA VAL A 294 21.19 8.77 7.69
C VAL A 294 19.84 8.63 6.99
N TYR A 295 19.82 7.95 5.87
CA TYR A 295 18.62 7.69 5.12
C TYR A 295 18.48 6.20 4.79
N THR A 296 17.25 5.75 4.74
CA THR A 296 16.90 4.38 4.39
C THR A 296 16.38 4.29 2.98
N HIS A 297 16.81 3.28 2.26
CA HIS A 297 16.33 2.96 0.91
C HIS A 297 16.14 1.44 0.77
N LEU A 298 15.56 0.98 -0.34
CA LEU A 298 15.21 -0.43 -0.50
C LEU A 298 16.40 -1.38 -0.38
N GLU A 299 17.59 -0.91 -0.71
CA GLU A 299 18.80 -1.73 -0.71
C GLU A 299 19.65 -1.59 0.55
N GLY A 300 19.27 -0.76 1.51
CA GLY A 300 20.03 -0.60 2.74
C GLY A 300 19.92 0.80 3.36
N ILE A 301 21.02 1.23 3.96
CA ILE A 301 21.15 2.51 4.62
C ILE A 301 22.29 3.29 3.97
N GLY A 302 22.02 4.54 3.62
CA GLY A 302 23.02 5.49 3.18
C GLY A 302 23.29 6.57 4.22
N SER A 303 24.36 7.32 4.03
CA SER A 303 24.69 8.46 4.90
C SER A 303 25.22 9.64 4.10
N LEU A 304 25.02 10.83 4.65
CA LEU A 304 25.47 12.10 4.13
C LEU A 304 25.96 12.98 5.28
N ASP A 305 27.20 13.46 5.20
CA ASP A 305 27.70 14.48 6.13
C ASP A 305 26.99 15.81 5.84
N ILE A 306 26.22 16.30 6.80
CA ILE A 306 25.44 17.55 6.63
C ILE A 306 26.28 18.82 6.64
N ASN A 307 27.54 18.77 7.07
CA ASN A 307 28.44 19.92 7.06
C ASN A 307 29.09 20.13 5.67
N SER A 308 29.49 19.04 5.03
CA SER A 308 30.14 19.10 3.72
C SER A 308 29.15 19.16 2.55
N LEU A 309 28.05 18.43 2.62
CA LEU A 309 27.02 18.27 1.55
C LEU A 309 27.62 17.95 0.18
N THR A 310 28.90 17.56 0.10
CA THR A 310 29.67 17.52 -1.14
C THR A 310 29.72 16.14 -1.78
N SER A 311 29.34 15.11 -1.06
CA SER A 311 29.39 13.74 -1.57
C SER A 311 28.10 13.02 -1.23
N PRO A 312 27.47 12.33 -2.19
CA PRO A 312 26.42 11.38 -1.85
C PRO A 312 27.00 10.34 -0.89
N GLY A 313 26.27 10.06 0.18
CA GLY A 313 26.67 9.06 1.15
C GLY A 313 26.82 7.69 0.50
N THR A 314 27.79 6.94 0.92
CA THR A 314 27.91 5.52 0.59
C THR A 314 27.00 4.72 1.52
N PRO A 315 26.50 3.57 1.10
CA PRO A 315 25.78 2.66 1.98
C PRO A 315 26.59 2.41 3.26
N VAL A 316 25.98 2.62 4.41
CA VAL A 316 26.64 2.45 5.70
C VAL A 316 26.22 1.12 6.30
N MET A 317 27.21 0.34 6.69
CA MET A 317 27.03 -0.85 7.50
C MET A 317 27.41 -0.48 8.94
N PHE A 318 26.47 -0.58 9.86
CA PHE A 318 26.73 -0.29 11.26
C PHE A 318 27.40 -1.48 11.94
N ASN A 319 28.52 -1.21 12.63
CA ASN A 319 29.16 -2.22 13.50
C ASN A 319 28.41 -2.41 14.82
N ASP A 320 27.52 -1.52 15.12
CA ASP A 320 26.74 -1.48 16.34
C ASP A 320 25.26 -1.48 15.98
N TRP A 321 24.57 -2.55 16.33
CA TRP A 321 23.16 -2.72 16.04
C TRP A 321 22.27 -1.66 16.71
N SER A 322 22.74 -1.08 17.84
CA SER A 322 22.02 -0.02 18.51
C SER A 322 21.88 1.21 17.63
N LYS A 323 22.95 1.60 16.99
CA LYS A 323 22.95 2.75 16.07
C LYS A 323 22.08 2.48 14.84
N ALA A 324 22.11 1.25 14.33
CA ALA A 324 21.25 0.87 13.21
C ALA A 324 19.77 0.98 13.57
N PHE A 325 19.37 0.54 14.76
CA PHE A 325 17.99 0.68 15.23
C PHE A 325 17.54 2.13 15.37
N ALA A 326 18.37 2.98 15.96
CA ALA A 326 18.08 4.39 16.09
C ALA A 326 17.96 5.10 14.73
N ALA A 327 18.72 4.62 13.74
CA ALA A 327 18.75 5.19 12.40
C ALA A 327 17.62 4.73 11.46
N VAL A 328 16.83 3.73 11.85
CA VAL A 328 15.84 3.07 10.95
C VAL A 328 14.44 3.11 11.55
N PRO A 329 13.87 4.28 11.82
CA PRO A 329 12.48 4.36 12.29
C PRO A 329 11.51 4.05 11.16
N GLY A 330 10.55 3.18 11.41
CA GLY A 330 9.40 2.98 10.52
C GLY A 330 9.69 2.39 9.16
N MET A 331 10.74 1.61 9.00
CA MET A 331 11.12 1.02 7.71
C MET A 331 10.05 0.13 7.10
N ILE A 332 9.96 0.20 5.79
CA ILE A 332 9.22 -0.76 4.98
C ILE A 332 9.94 -2.11 5.08
N ASN A 333 9.23 -3.16 5.47
CA ASN A 333 9.74 -4.53 5.47
C ASN A 333 11.06 -4.73 6.22
N THR A 334 11.06 -4.60 7.52
CA THR A 334 12.18 -4.99 8.36
C THR A 334 11.91 -6.30 9.09
N ALA A 335 12.95 -7.06 9.35
CA ALA A 335 12.91 -8.23 10.20
C ALA A 335 14.11 -8.26 11.15
N TRP A 336 13.86 -8.73 12.35
CA TRP A 336 14.87 -8.93 13.35
C TRP A 336 15.27 -10.40 13.39
N ILE A 337 16.55 -10.70 13.22
CA ILE A 337 17.07 -12.05 13.28
C ILE A 337 18.11 -12.14 14.40
N PRO A 338 17.86 -12.92 15.45
CA PRO A 338 18.86 -13.20 16.46
C PRO A 338 20.04 -13.98 15.86
N LYS A 339 21.25 -13.54 16.17
CA LYS A 339 22.47 -14.23 15.73
C LYS A 339 23.45 -14.42 16.89
N ALA A 340 23.97 -15.65 17.02
CA ALA A 340 25.05 -15.90 17.94
C ALA A 340 26.37 -15.40 17.32
N ARG A 341 27.08 -14.51 18.02
CA ARG A 341 28.47 -14.16 17.66
C ARG A 341 29.46 -15.05 18.41
N SER A 342 30.28 -15.78 17.63
CA SER A 342 31.47 -16.42 18.15
C SER A 342 32.61 -15.39 18.18
N GLY A 343 33.23 -15.19 19.33
CA GLY A 343 34.50 -14.43 19.40
C GLY A 343 34.61 -13.33 20.45
N PHE A 344 33.52 -12.84 21.03
CA PHE A 344 33.59 -12.01 22.22
C PHE A 344 33.46 -12.90 23.44
N GLY A 345 34.48 -12.96 24.28
CA GLY A 345 34.64 -13.87 25.42
C GLY A 345 33.60 -13.78 26.53
N LYS A 346 32.40 -13.40 26.24
CA LYS A 346 31.25 -13.32 27.15
C LYS A 346 29.95 -13.96 26.63
N GLY A 347 29.98 -14.69 25.53
CA GLY A 347 28.79 -15.38 25.06
C GLY A 347 27.59 -14.46 24.77
N ILE A 348 27.82 -13.23 24.36
CA ILE A 348 26.76 -12.27 24.04
C ILE A 348 26.17 -12.67 22.71
N LEU A 349 24.90 -13.00 22.71
CA LEU A 349 24.09 -13.16 21.50
C LEU A 349 23.76 -11.77 20.97
N LEU A 350 24.11 -11.53 19.72
CA LEU A 350 23.75 -10.29 19.03
C LEU A 350 22.65 -10.59 18.03
N ASN A 351 21.72 -9.66 17.94
CA ASN A 351 20.67 -9.71 16.95
C ASN A 351 21.09 -8.89 15.73
N GLU A 352 20.62 -9.26 14.57
CA GLU A 352 20.80 -8.52 13.34
C GLU A 352 19.46 -7.98 12.85
N LEU A 353 19.43 -6.71 12.47
CA LEU A 353 18.30 -6.12 11.79
C LEU A 353 18.50 -6.30 10.29
N TRP A 354 17.48 -6.78 9.63
CA TRP A 354 17.50 -7.05 8.21
C TRP A 354 16.43 -6.26 7.48
N LEU A 355 16.82 -5.66 6.36
CA LEU A 355 15.89 -5.03 5.45
C LEU A 355 15.29 -6.09 4.53
N LEU A 356 13.97 -6.23 4.59
CA LEU A 356 13.23 -7.04 3.64
C LEU A 356 12.92 -6.22 2.40
N TYR A 357 13.20 -6.78 1.23
CA TYR A 357 12.85 -6.12 -0.03
C TYR A 357 11.33 -5.99 -0.21
N PRO A 358 10.88 -5.04 -1.06
CA PRO A 358 9.46 -4.85 -1.35
C PRO A 358 8.80 -6.08 -1.98
N GLY A 359 9.59 -7.06 -2.40
CA GLY A 359 9.12 -8.34 -2.86
C GLY A 359 8.41 -9.20 -1.82
N THR A 360 8.50 -8.91 -0.53
CA THR A 360 7.95 -9.74 0.55
C THR A 360 6.51 -9.35 0.85
N VAL A 361 5.57 -10.27 0.69
CA VAL A 361 4.15 -10.05 1.01
C VAL A 361 3.77 -10.84 2.26
N ASN A 362 3.21 -10.14 3.23
CA ASN A 362 2.80 -10.70 4.53
C ASN A 362 1.31 -11.08 4.55
N SER A 363 0.81 -11.75 3.54
CA SER A 363 -0.53 -12.31 3.54
C SER A 363 -0.49 -13.80 3.81
N PRO A 364 -1.42 -14.37 4.61
CA PRO A 364 -1.52 -15.82 4.79
C PRO A 364 -1.86 -16.57 3.51
N TYR A 365 -2.32 -15.84 2.50
CA TYR A 365 -2.66 -16.38 1.17
C TYR A 365 -1.67 -15.99 0.09
N ALA A 366 -0.53 -15.38 0.47
CA ALA A 366 0.46 -14.84 -0.48
C ALA A 366 0.96 -15.91 -1.46
N GLU A 367 1.32 -17.08 -0.99
CA GLU A 367 1.80 -18.17 -1.82
C GLU A 367 0.72 -18.61 -2.83
N LYS A 368 -0.51 -18.80 -2.35
CA LYS A 368 -1.64 -19.23 -3.18
C LYS A 368 -1.99 -18.19 -4.27
N ALA A 369 -1.98 -16.91 -3.93
CA ALA A 369 -2.41 -15.82 -4.81
C ALA A 369 -1.29 -15.25 -5.69
N ASN A 370 -0.02 -15.48 -5.34
CA ASN A 370 1.13 -14.91 -6.05
C ASN A 370 1.31 -15.48 -7.46
N GLY A 371 1.87 -14.65 -8.35
CA GLY A 371 2.29 -15.06 -9.70
C GLY A 371 1.13 -15.49 -10.62
N LYS A 372 -0.10 -15.08 -10.31
CA LYS A 372 -1.25 -15.43 -11.14
C LYS A 372 -1.32 -14.49 -12.34
N LYS A 373 -1.29 -15.10 -13.53
CA LYS A 373 -1.40 -14.45 -14.83
C LYS A 373 -2.73 -14.89 -15.44
N ALA A 374 -3.71 -13.99 -15.45
CA ALA A 374 -5.09 -14.34 -15.76
C ALA A 374 -5.60 -13.67 -17.02
N ILE A 375 -6.57 -14.30 -17.65
CA ILE A 375 -7.48 -13.68 -18.61
C ILE A 375 -8.84 -13.49 -17.97
N TYR A 376 -9.57 -12.46 -18.39
CA TYR A 376 -10.95 -12.26 -18.03
C TYR A 376 -11.86 -13.00 -19.02
N ALA A 377 -12.93 -13.60 -18.51
CA ALA A 377 -14.02 -14.17 -19.31
C ALA A 377 -15.37 -13.71 -18.77
N SER A 378 -16.23 -13.25 -19.62
CA SER A 378 -17.61 -13.05 -19.20
C SER A 378 -18.30 -14.42 -19.02
N ALA A 379 -19.16 -14.52 -18.01
CA ALA A 379 -19.88 -15.76 -17.75
C ALA A 379 -20.75 -16.20 -18.94
N TYR A 380 -21.29 -15.24 -19.68
CA TYR A 380 -22.06 -15.51 -20.91
C TYR A 380 -21.26 -16.34 -21.93
N GLN A 381 -19.96 -16.06 -22.07
CA GLN A 381 -19.08 -16.76 -23.00
C GLN A 381 -18.71 -18.17 -22.51
N CYS A 382 -18.77 -18.42 -21.21
CA CYS A 382 -18.47 -19.73 -20.61
C CYS A 382 -19.70 -20.60 -20.33
N ARG A 383 -20.87 -20.24 -20.88
CA ARG A 383 -22.14 -20.95 -20.61
C ARG A 383 -22.22 -22.36 -21.20
N ASN A 384 -21.33 -22.72 -22.11
CA ASN A 384 -21.28 -24.04 -22.76
C ASN A 384 -19.82 -24.51 -22.88
N MET A 385 -19.68 -25.79 -23.29
CA MET A 385 -18.36 -26.42 -23.43
C MET A 385 -17.47 -25.76 -24.48
N ASP A 386 -18.05 -25.23 -25.56
CA ASP A 386 -17.26 -24.57 -26.62
C ASP A 386 -16.61 -23.32 -26.07
N GLY A 387 -17.33 -22.51 -25.30
CA GLY A 387 -16.79 -21.34 -24.60
C GLY A 387 -15.75 -21.73 -23.55
N ILE A 388 -16.03 -22.72 -22.70
CA ILE A 388 -15.08 -23.24 -21.72
C ILE A 388 -13.79 -23.69 -22.42
N ASN A 389 -13.88 -24.49 -23.46
CA ASN A 389 -12.72 -24.96 -24.22
C ASN A 389 -11.97 -23.84 -24.93
N LYS A 390 -12.69 -22.83 -25.47
CA LYS A 390 -12.06 -21.60 -25.99
C LYS A 390 -11.15 -20.94 -24.98
N PHE A 391 -11.65 -20.68 -23.78
CA PHE A 391 -10.86 -19.99 -22.75
C PHE A 391 -9.76 -20.85 -22.16
N LYS A 392 -9.96 -22.16 -21.96
CA LYS A 392 -8.90 -23.10 -21.60
C LYS A 392 -7.75 -23.06 -22.62
N LYS A 393 -8.08 -23.06 -23.91
CA LYS A 393 -7.11 -22.96 -24.98
C LYS A 393 -6.37 -21.62 -24.94
N ILE A 394 -7.07 -20.49 -24.73
CA ILE A 394 -6.45 -19.17 -24.65
C ILE A 394 -5.44 -19.13 -23.48
N VAL A 395 -5.82 -19.58 -22.28
CA VAL A 395 -4.93 -19.64 -21.12
C VAL A 395 -3.63 -20.40 -21.43
N LYS A 396 -3.76 -21.57 -22.05
CA LYS A 396 -2.60 -22.40 -22.47
C LYS A 396 -1.77 -21.74 -23.56
N ASP A 397 -2.40 -21.28 -24.64
CA ASP A 397 -1.71 -20.70 -25.79
C ASP A 397 -0.96 -19.43 -25.40
N ARG A 398 -1.44 -18.69 -24.38
CA ARG A 398 -0.80 -17.47 -23.86
C ARG A 398 0.16 -17.72 -22.70
N ASN A 399 0.36 -18.97 -22.31
CA ASN A 399 1.22 -19.36 -21.18
C ASN A 399 0.80 -18.68 -19.86
N MET A 400 -0.52 -18.63 -19.64
CA MET A 400 -1.11 -18.11 -18.40
C MET A 400 -1.58 -19.24 -17.50
N ASN A 401 -1.94 -18.92 -16.25
CA ASN A 401 -2.24 -19.93 -15.24
C ASN A 401 -3.54 -19.66 -14.46
N ALA A 402 -4.30 -18.63 -14.83
CA ALA A 402 -5.50 -18.24 -14.11
C ALA A 402 -6.58 -17.70 -15.05
N ILE A 403 -7.81 -17.68 -14.55
CA ILE A 403 -8.97 -17.05 -15.20
C ILE A 403 -9.78 -16.27 -14.19
N VAL A 404 -10.18 -15.05 -14.55
CA VAL A 404 -11.16 -14.24 -13.82
C VAL A 404 -12.50 -14.34 -14.54
N ILE A 405 -13.56 -14.64 -13.82
CA ILE A 405 -14.91 -14.75 -14.38
C ILE A 405 -15.94 -14.02 -13.52
N ASP A 406 -16.89 -13.32 -14.19
CA ASP A 406 -18.00 -12.66 -13.49
C ASP A 406 -18.95 -13.70 -12.90
N MET A 407 -19.04 -13.72 -11.60
CA MET A 407 -20.03 -14.52 -10.88
C MET A 407 -21.22 -13.67 -10.41
N LYS A 408 -20.99 -12.39 -10.15
CA LYS A 408 -22.02 -11.36 -10.06
C LYS A 408 -21.57 -10.19 -10.95
N ASP A 409 -22.35 -9.87 -11.98
CA ASP A 409 -21.95 -8.93 -13.01
C ASP A 409 -22.29 -7.45 -12.72
N ASP A 410 -21.95 -6.56 -13.65
CA ASP A 410 -22.16 -5.12 -13.58
C ASP A 410 -23.63 -4.67 -13.49
N TYR A 411 -24.57 -5.57 -13.79
CA TYR A 411 -26.01 -5.35 -13.62
C TYR A 411 -26.56 -5.95 -12.33
N GLY A 412 -25.75 -6.70 -11.57
CA GLY A 412 -26.15 -7.39 -10.36
C GLY A 412 -26.74 -8.78 -10.58
N TYR A 413 -26.67 -9.32 -11.82
CA TYR A 413 -27.11 -10.69 -12.06
C TYR A 413 -26.10 -11.70 -11.51
N LEU A 414 -26.62 -12.69 -10.76
CA LEU A 414 -25.87 -13.90 -10.43
C LEU A 414 -25.71 -14.74 -11.71
N ARG A 415 -24.49 -14.99 -12.11
CA ARG A 415 -24.15 -15.68 -13.35
C ARG A 415 -24.09 -17.20 -13.19
N TYR A 416 -24.60 -17.73 -12.10
CA TYR A 416 -24.71 -19.14 -11.77
C TYR A 416 -26.01 -19.40 -11.02
N LYS A 417 -26.42 -20.67 -10.95
CA LYS A 417 -27.58 -21.07 -10.15
C LYS A 417 -27.15 -21.21 -8.68
N THR A 418 -27.62 -20.29 -7.87
CA THR A 418 -27.36 -20.29 -6.42
C THR A 418 -28.18 -21.35 -5.70
N LYS A 419 -27.65 -21.84 -4.58
CA LYS A 419 -28.33 -22.72 -3.61
C LYS A 419 -28.52 -22.02 -2.26
N ASP A 420 -27.94 -20.85 -2.08
CA ASP A 420 -28.02 -20.06 -0.86
C ASP A 420 -29.41 -19.43 -0.68
N PRO A 421 -30.09 -19.59 0.47
CA PRO A 421 -31.43 -19.06 0.69
C PRO A 421 -31.53 -17.53 0.57
N LEU A 422 -30.51 -16.79 1.05
CA LEU A 422 -30.49 -15.34 0.98
C LEU A 422 -30.40 -14.86 -0.47
N LEU A 423 -29.57 -15.55 -1.26
CA LEU A 423 -29.39 -15.23 -2.68
C LEU A 423 -30.59 -15.65 -3.52
N LEU A 424 -31.33 -16.69 -3.13
CA LEU A 424 -32.61 -17.07 -3.75
C LEU A 424 -33.70 -16.06 -3.46
N GLU A 425 -33.70 -15.44 -2.27
CA GLU A 425 -34.66 -14.42 -1.86
C GLU A 425 -34.41 -13.08 -2.54
N LYS A 426 -33.18 -12.57 -2.46
CA LYS A 426 -32.83 -11.19 -2.86
C LYS A 426 -32.17 -11.07 -4.24
N GLY A 427 -31.53 -12.15 -4.68
CA GLY A 427 -30.75 -12.15 -5.91
C GLY A 427 -31.59 -12.36 -7.18
N THR A 428 -30.99 -12.02 -8.29
CA THR A 428 -31.57 -12.30 -9.62
C THR A 428 -30.57 -13.15 -10.41
N VAL A 429 -30.97 -14.41 -10.65
CA VAL A 429 -30.15 -15.32 -11.48
C VAL A 429 -30.33 -14.98 -12.95
N SER A 430 -29.22 -14.85 -13.67
CA SER A 430 -29.25 -14.63 -15.12
C SER A 430 -29.87 -15.81 -15.88
N ALA A 431 -30.64 -15.51 -16.90
CA ALA A 431 -31.11 -16.54 -17.86
C ALA A 431 -29.94 -17.25 -18.58
N TYR A 432 -28.77 -16.64 -18.59
CA TYR A 432 -27.55 -17.15 -19.22
C TYR A 432 -26.52 -17.58 -18.17
N ALA A 433 -26.99 -18.18 -17.09
CA ALA A 433 -26.11 -18.68 -16.01
C ALA A 433 -25.18 -19.80 -16.53
N VAL A 434 -23.98 -19.82 -15.98
CA VAL A 434 -22.98 -20.88 -16.21
C VAL A 434 -23.35 -22.13 -15.44
N ASP A 435 -23.10 -23.30 -16.01
CA ASP A 435 -23.01 -24.55 -15.24
C ASP A 435 -21.73 -24.51 -14.40
N LEU A 436 -21.89 -24.10 -13.15
CA LEU A 436 -20.76 -23.74 -12.29
C LEU A 436 -19.91 -24.96 -11.97
N GLU A 437 -20.51 -26.10 -11.65
CA GLU A 437 -19.81 -27.34 -11.33
C GLU A 437 -18.97 -27.81 -12.53
N LYS A 438 -19.56 -27.75 -13.71
CA LYS A 438 -18.86 -28.14 -14.94
C LYS A 438 -17.73 -27.19 -15.28
N PHE A 439 -17.95 -25.87 -15.13
CA PHE A 439 -16.92 -24.86 -15.30
C PHE A 439 -15.71 -25.10 -14.39
N ILE A 440 -15.97 -25.26 -13.08
CA ILE A 440 -14.92 -25.51 -12.08
C ILE A 440 -14.16 -26.80 -12.39
N GLU A 441 -14.88 -27.91 -12.65
CA GLU A 441 -14.27 -29.18 -12.97
C GLU A 441 -13.32 -29.09 -14.17
N GLU A 442 -13.75 -28.43 -15.26
CA GLU A 442 -12.98 -28.36 -16.50
C GLU A 442 -11.70 -27.50 -16.36
N PHE A 443 -11.76 -26.40 -15.62
CA PHE A 443 -10.56 -25.58 -15.41
C PHE A 443 -9.61 -26.20 -14.39
N LYS A 444 -10.14 -26.84 -13.34
CA LYS A 444 -9.31 -27.55 -12.32
C LYS A 444 -8.57 -28.76 -12.89
N LYS A 445 -9.12 -29.46 -13.88
CA LYS A 445 -8.40 -30.52 -14.62
C LYS A 445 -7.10 -30.05 -15.26
N GLU A 446 -7.04 -28.76 -15.57
CA GLU A 446 -5.87 -28.14 -16.22
C GLU A 446 -5.01 -27.32 -15.21
N ASN A 447 -5.27 -27.46 -13.91
CA ASN A 447 -4.62 -26.69 -12.83
C ASN A 447 -4.70 -25.17 -13.02
N ILE A 448 -5.80 -24.67 -13.60
CA ILE A 448 -6.02 -23.24 -13.80
C ILE A 448 -6.65 -22.68 -12.54
N TYR A 449 -6.06 -21.59 -12.03
CA TYR A 449 -6.51 -20.86 -10.84
C TYR A 449 -7.78 -20.05 -11.16
N LEU A 450 -8.79 -20.16 -10.29
CA LEU A 450 -10.11 -19.58 -10.52
C LEU A 450 -10.35 -18.37 -9.62
N VAL A 451 -10.55 -17.20 -10.24
CA VAL A 451 -10.89 -15.96 -9.54
C VAL A 451 -12.36 -15.62 -9.83
N ALA A 452 -13.17 -15.54 -8.80
CA ALA A 452 -14.57 -15.12 -8.89
C ALA A 452 -14.66 -13.59 -8.75
N ARG A 453 -14.95 -12.90 -9.85
CA ARG A 453 -15.23 -11.46 -9.78
C ARG A 453 -16.67 -11.21 -9.36
N ILE A 454 -16.83 -10.36 -8.36
CA ILE A 454 -18.10 -9.95 -7.76
C ILE A 454 -18.17 -8.43 -7.85
N VAL A 455 -19.06 -7.91 -8.69
CA VAL A 455 -19.35 -6.47 -8.74
C VAL A 455 -20.14 -6.09 -7.49
N THR A 456 -19.54 -5.30 -6.61
CA THR A 456 -19.97 -5.19 -5.21
C THR A 456 -21.10 -4.20 -5.02
N PHE A 457 -20.87 -2.90 -5.27
CA PHE A 457 -21.83 -1.84 -4.95
C PHE A 457 -22.53 -1.24 -6.18
N LYS A 458 -22.07 -1.53 -7.40
CA LYS A 458 -22.80 -1.26 -8.62
C LYS A 458 -23.72 -2.44 -8.89
N ASP A 459 -25.01 -2.32 -8.59
CA ASP A 459 -25.94 -3.44 -8.62
C ASP A 459 -27.36 -2.96 -8.97
N ARG A 460 -27.73 -3.15 -10.22
CA ARG A 460 -29.04 -2.77 -10.74
C ARG A 460 -30.18 -3.64 -10.17
N CYS A 461 -29.92 -4.93 -9.95
CA CYS A 461 -30.92 -5.87 -9.45
C CYS A 461 -31.26 -5.56 -7.99
N LEU A 462 -30.23 -5.52 -7.13
CA LEU A 462 -30.40 -5.28 -5.71
C LEU A 462 -30.84 -3.84 -5.40
N SER A 463 -30.45 -2.85 -6.23
CA SER A 463 -30.91 -1.47 -6.09
C SER A 463 -32.43 -1.31 -6.29
N LYS A 464 -33.09 -2.25 -6.99
CA LYS A 464 -34.53 -2.25 -7.21
C LYS A 464 -35.30 -3.10 -6.18
N TYR A 465 -34.59 -3.91 -5.41
CA TYR A 465 -35.19 -4.80 -4.43
C TYR A 465 -36.05 -4.03 -3.42
N ALA A 466 -37.25 -4.55 -3.11
CA ALA A 466 -38.19 -3.99 -2.13
C ALA A 466 -38.41 -2.48 -2.32
N GLY A 467 -38.63 -2.02 -3.55
CA GLY A 467 -38.90 -0.60 -3.83
C GLY A 467 -37.69 0.32 -3.68
N GLY A 468 -36.48 -0.21 -3.83
CA GLY A 468 -35.24 0.57 -3.70
C GLY A 468 -34.71 0.63 -2.28
N LYS A 469 -34.98 -0.37 -1.47
CA LYS A 469 -34.52 -0.44 -0.06
C LYS A 469 -33.05 -0.15 0.07
N TYR A 470 -32.21 -0.74 -0.79
CA TYR A 470 -30.78 -0.64 -0.72
C TYR A 470 -30.14 0.40 -1.66
N ALA A 471 -30.95 1.05 -2.51
CA ALA A 471 -30.42 2.01 -3.48
C ALA A 471 -29.77 3.23 -2.81
N VAL A 472 -28.69 3.72 -3.39
CA VAL A 472 -28.28 5.11 -3.18
C VAL A 472 -29.45 6.01 -3.55
N TRP A 473 -29.76 7.02 -2.72
CA TRP A 473 -31.01 7.74 -2.80
C TRP A 473 -30.85 9.17 -3.31
N ASP A 474 -31.69 9.59 -4.23
CA ASP A 474 -31.75 10.99 -4.65
C ASP A 474 -32.62 11.78 -3.69
N SER A 475 -31.97 12.63 -2.88
CA SER A 475 -32.66 13.44 -1.86
C SER A 475 -33.58 14.53 -2.45
N LYS A 476 -33.32 14.94 -3.70
CA LYS A 476 -34.12 15.96 -4.38
C LYS A 476 -35.44 15.41 -4.92
N TYR A 477 -35.37 14.22 -5.52
CA TYR A 477 -36.50 13.62 -6.21
C TYR A 477 -37.15 12.46 -5.46
N ASN A 478 -36.63 12.11 -4.29
CA ASN A 478 -37.12 11.04 -3.42
C ASN A 478 -37.26 9.69 -4.17
N LYS A 479 -36.25 9.29 -4.89
CA LYS A 479 -36.17 8.05 -5.67
C LYS A 479 -34.75 7.47 -5.66
N ALA A 480 -34.57 6.27 -6.20
CA ALA A 480 -33.22 5.73 -6.43
C ALA A 480 -32.41 6.70 -7.29
N TRP A 481 -31.18 6.99 -6.83
CA TRP A 481 -30.29 7.93 -7.50
C TRP A 481 -29.71 7.33 -8.77
N LEU A 482 -29.69 8.16 -9.82
CA LEU A 482 -28.96 7.91 -11.06
C LEU A 482 -28.14 9.13 -11.40
N GLY A 483 -26.89 8.92 -11.79
CA GLY A 483 -26.00 10.00 -12.22
C GLY A 483 -26.47 10.63 -13.53
N ILE A 484 -26.67 11.95 -13.54
CA ILE A 484 -27.02 12.70 -14.75
C ILE A 484 -25.75 12.90 -15.57
N LYS A 485 -25.74 12.40 -16.79
CA LYS A 485 -24.65 12.55 -17.77
C LYS A 485 -24.66 13.92 -18.43
N GLY A 486 -25.85 14.42 -18.73
CA GLY A 486 -26.07 15.70 -19.42
C GLY A 486 -27.53 15.91 -19.76
N TYR A 487 -27.77 16.92 -20.55
CA TYR A 487 -29.07 17.29 -21.09
C TYR A 487 -28.96 17.39 -22.61
N GLU A 488 -29.94 16.82 -23.32
CA GLU A 488 -30.03 16.90 -24.77
C GLU A 488 -31.28 17.65 -25.16
N ASP A 489 -31.16 18.54 -26.13
CA ASP A 489 -32.31 19.27 -26.63
C ASP A 489 -33.19 18.37 -27.49
N ILE A 490 -34.51 18.38 -27.23
CA ILE A 490 -35.50 17.76 -28.06
C ILE A 490 -35.88 18.79 -29.13
N VAL A 491 -35.63 18.45 -30.39
CA VAL A 491 -35.93 19.32 -31.53
C VAL A 491 -37.11 18.72 -32.32
N ASP A 492 -37.98 19.61 -32.83
CA ASP A 492 -39.04 19.22 -33.76
C ASP A 492 -38.48 19.01 -35.18
N ASP A 493 -39.37 18.59 -36.11
CA ASP A 493 -39.01 18.36 -37.49
C ASP A 493 -38.52 19.62 -38.22
N GLU A 494 -38.76 20.80 -37.63
CA GLU A 494 -38.37 22.11 -38.16
C GLU A 494 -37.03 22.60 -37.52
N GLY A 495 -36.48 21.82 -36.56
CA GLY A 495 -35.21 22.13 -35.88
C GLY A 495 -35.35 23.09 -34.71
N ASN A 496 -36.56 23.39 -34.22
CA ASN A 496 -36.78 24.20 -33.06
C ASN A 496 -36.67 23.35 -31.78
N VAL A 497 -36.05 23.89 -30.73
CA VAL A 497 -35.97 23.24 -29.42
C VAL A 497 -37.35 23.26 -28.76
N THR A 498 -37.96 22.08 -28.56
CA THR A 498 -39.28 21.91 -27.95
C THR A 498 -39.22 21.45 -26.49
N GLY A 499 -38.04 21.02 -26.04
CA GLY A 499 -37.83 20.53 -24.68
C GLY A 499 -36.38 20.10 -24.46
N THR A 500 -36.14 19.57 -23.27
CA THR A 500 -34.82 19.01 -22.91
C THR A 500 -35.01 17.64 -22.28
N GLU A 501 -34.28 16.66 -22.76
CA GLU A 501 -34.24 15.31 -22.18
C GLU A 501 -33.04 15.16 -21.28
N THR A 502 -33.24 14.57 -20.09
CA THR A 502 -32.11 14.27 -19.18
C THR A 502 -31.49 12.95 -19.54
N GLN A 503 -30.22 12.96 -19.86
CA GLN A 503 -29.43 11.78 -20.11
C GLN A 503 -28.81 11.27 -18.82
N TYR A 504 -28.92 9.97 -18.54
CA TYR A 504 -28.40 9.33 -17.35
C TYR A 504 -27.28 8.35 -17.69
N TYR A 505 -26.36 8.17 -16.74
CA TYR A 505 -25.49 6.99 -16.76
C TYR A 505 -26.32 5.75 -16.41
N ASP A 506 -26.09 4.64 -17.14
CA ASP A 506 -26.73 3.35 -16.82
C ASP A 506 -25.98 2.65 -15.67
N GLU A 507 -25.85 3.36 -14.56
CA GLU A 507 -25.18 2.88 -13.35
C GLU A 507 -26.10 2.97 -12.16
N HIS A 508 -26.48 1.82 -11.63
CA HIS A 508 -27.33 1.71 -10.46
C HIS A 508 -26.49 1.28 -9.26
N TRP A 509 -26.56 2.05 -8.19
CA TRP A 509 -25.72 1.84 -7.02
C TRP A 509 -26.55 1.46 -5.81
N VAL A 510 -26.06 0.49 -5.03
CA VAL A 510 -26.53 0.18 -3.70
C VAL A 510 -25.70 0.92 -2.67
N ASP A 511 -26.27 1.13 -1.50
CA ASP A 511 -25.64 1.88 -0.41
C ASP A 511 -24.50 1.08 0.23
N PRO A 512 -23.22 1.54 0.12
CA PRO A 512 -22.09 0.82 0.68
C PRO A 512 -22.05 0.74 2.21
N TYR A 513 -22.89 1.49 2.89
CA TYR A 513 -23.00 1.44 4.35
C TYR A 513 -23.99 0.39 4.86
N SER A 514 -24.71 -0.31 3.97
CA SER A 514 -25.73 -1.28 4.35
C SER A 514 -25.17 -2.65 4.66
N GLU A 515 -25.35 -3.11 5.90
CA GLU A 515 -24.94 -4.44 6.35
C GLU A 515 -25.67 -5.57 5.57
N GLU A 516 -26.91 -5.35 5.19
CA GLU A 516 -27.64 -6.32 4.38
C GLU A 516 -27.09 -6.45 2.95
N VAL A 517 -26.48 -5.37 2.41
CA VAL A 517 -25.73 -5.40 1.14
C VAL A 517 -24.42 -6.15 1.32
N TRP A 518 -23.77 -5.98 2.47
CA TRP A 518 -22.55 -6.74 2.80
C TRP A 518 -22.84 -8.24 2.88
N GLU A 519 -23.84 -8.63 3.66
CA GLU A 519 -24.28 -10.03 3.77
C GLU A 519 -24.55 -10.67 2.41
N TYR A 520 -25.25 -9.93 1.54
CA TYR A 520 -25.56 -10.42 0.20
C TYR A 520 -24.30 -10.73 -0.60
N ASN A 521 -23.33 -9.78 -0.65
CA ASN A 521 -22.08 -10.00 -1.39
C ASN A 521 -21.19 -11.08 -0.76
N ILE A 522 -21.18 -11.17 0.58
CA ILE A 522 -20.44 -12.21 1.30
C ILE A 522 -21.09 -13.59 1.12
N ALA A 523 -22.41 -13.68 1.06
CA ALA A 523 -23.08 -14.95 0.74
C ALA A 523 -22.68 -15.45 -0.66
N VAL A 524 -22.62 -14.56 -1.66
CA VAL A 524 -22.09 -14.88 -3.01
C VAL A 524 -20.67 -15.43 -2.89
N ALA A 525 -19.80 -14.72 -2.18
CA ALA A 525 -18.39 -15.11 -2.03
C ALA A 525 -18.24 -16.47 -1.35
N LYS A 526 -18.93 -16.68 -0.21
CA LYS A 526 -18.88 -17.94 0.54
C LYS A 526 -19.37 -19.14 -0.28
N GLU A 527 -20.46 -18.97 -1.01
CA GLU A 527 -20.98 -20.04 -1.89
C GLU A 527 -19.96 -20.40 -2.97
N LEU A 528 -19.32 -19.40 -3.61
CA LEU A 528 -18.35 -19.64 -4.66
C LEU A 528 -17.08 -20.34 -4.17
N ILE A 529 -16.54 -19.93 -3.02
CA ILE A 529 -15.40 -20.61 -2.38
C ILE A 529 -15.76 -22.04 -2.01
N ALA A 530 -16.91 -22.25 -1.36
CA ALA A 530 -17.38 -23.59 -0.99
C ALA A 530 -17.57 -24.51 -2.19
N ARG A 531 -17.87 -23.95 -3.39
CA ARG A 531 -18.02 -24.70 -4.64
C ARG A 531 -16.72 -24.88 -5.41
N GLY A 532 -15.59 -24.27 -5.01
CA GLY A 532 -14.27 -24.58 -5.53
C GLY A 532 -13.52 -23.45 -6.23
N PHE A 533 -13.93 -22.20 -6.11
CA PHE A 533 -13.10 -21.07 -6.51
C PHE A 533 -11.91 -20.92 -5.57
N ASP A 534 -10.82 -20.37 -6.09
CA ASP A 534 -9.59 -20.19 -5.34
C ASP A 534 -9.50 -18.82 -4.67
N GLU A 535 -10.13 -17.80 -5.26
CA GLU A 535 -10.02 -16.40 -4.86
C GLU A 535 -11.31 -15.66 -5.16
N ILE A 536 -11.63 -14.69 -4.31
CA ILE A 536 -12.70 -13.71 -4.52
C ILE A 536 -12.09 -12.37 -4.90
N GLN A 537 -12.63 -11.74 -5.93
CA GLN A 537 -12.26 -10.38 -6.34
C GLN A 537 -13.49 -9.49 -6.30
N PHE A 538 -13.46 -8.47 -5.42
CA PHE A 538 -14.48 -7.45 -5.33
C PHE A 538 -14.15 -6.28 -6.25
N ASP A 539 -14.90 -6.14 -7.33
CA ASP A 539 -14.86 -4.97 -8.18
C ASP A 539 -15.99 -4.00 -7.82
N TYR A 540 -15.90 -2.75 -8.26
CA TYR A 540 -16.82 -1.68 -7.86
C TYR A 540 -17.01 -1.59 -6.33
N ILE A 541 -15.98 -1.94 -5.60
CA ILE A 541 -15.88 -1.70 -4.15
C ILE A 541 -15.53 -0.23 -3.92
N ARG A 542 -16.47 0.63 -4.25
CA ARG A 542 -16.31 2.08 -4.24
C ARG A 542 -17.66 2.79 -4.26
N PHE A 543 -17.60 4.10 -4.04
CA PHE A 543 -18.74 4.98 -4.18
C PHE A 543 -18.90 5.48 -5.63
N PRO A 544 -20.13 5.87 -6.05
CA PRO A 544 -20.33 6.48 -7.35
C PRO A 544 -19.53 7.78 -7.49
N THR A 545 -19.00 8.02 -8.70
CA THR A 545 -18.16 9.18 -9.02
C THR A 545 -18.73 10.03 -10.15
N ASP A 546 -19.69 9.50 -10.90
CA ASP A 546 -20.15 10.06 -12.16
C ASP A 546 -21.58 10.62 -12.04
N GLY A 547 -21.75 11.84 -12.51
CA GLY A 547 -23.02 12.54 -12.52
C GLY A 547 -22.91 13.96 -11.99
N ILE A 548 -23.40 14.93 -12.77
CA ILE A 548 -23.45 16.35 -12.39
C ILE A 548 -24.35 16.59 -11.17
N ASN A 549 -25.18 15.62 -10.80
CA ASN A 549 -26.08 15.61 -9.64
C ASN A 549 -25.54 14.74 -8.46
N LEU A 550 -24.25 14.46 -8.40
CA LEU A 550 -23.65 13.60 -7.36
C LEU A 550 -23.91 14.15 -5.93
N TYR A 551 -24.03 15.44 -5.78
CA TYR A 551 -24.37 16.10 -4.49
C TYR A 551 -25.76 15.73 -3.96
N ASN A 552 -26.67 15.22 -4.80
CA ASN A 552 -27.99 14.72 -4.39
C ASN A 552 -27.95 13.28 -3.86
N ALA A 553 -26.88 12.53 -4.14
CA ALA A 553 -26.71 11.16 -3.67
C ALA A 553 -26.65 11.12 -2.13
N LYS A 554 -27.56 10.37 -1.52
CA LYS A 554 -27.63 10.17 -0.07
C LYS A 554 -27.53 8.68 0.24
N TYR A 555 -26.85 8.42 1.34
CA TYR A 555 -26.60 7.10 1.86
C TYR A 555 -27.43 6.92 3.12
N ARG A 556 -28.52 6.16 3.01
CA ARG A 556 -29.53 6.03 4.07
C ARG A 556 -29.08 5.14 5.23
N TRP A 557 -28.03 4.35 5.00
CA TRP A 557 -27.46 3.42 5.97
C TRP A 557 -26.19 3.96 6.63
N GLN A 558 -25.82 5.19 6.30
CA GLN A 558 -24.65 5.85 6.87
C GLN A 558 -24.95 6.29 8.31
N ASP A 559 -24.22 5.74 9.26
CA ASP A 559 -24.27 6.20 10.65
C ASP A 559 -23.44 7.46 10.86
N LYS A 560 -23.79 8.18 11.94
CA LYS A 560 -23.09 9.42 12.30
C LYS A 560 -21.59 9.14 12.55
N GLY A 561 -20.76 9.93 11.92
CA GLY A 561 -19.29 9.85 12.04
C GLY A 561 -18.64 8.87 11.09
N MET A 562 -19.40 8.19 10.22
CA MET A 562 -18.82 7.39 9.12
C MET A 562 -18.50 8.27 7.92
N ASP A 563 -17.38 8.03 7.31
CA ASP A 563 -17.02 8.49 5.96
C ASP A 563 -17.04 7.32 4.96
N LYS A 564 -16.62 7.56 3.72
CA LYS A 564 -16.60 6.53 2.69
C LYS A 564 -15.63 5.40 3.00
N GLU A 565 -14.48 5.73 3.54
CA GLU A 565 -13.46 4.75 3.90
C GLU A 565 -13.91 3.87 5.05
N SER A 566 -14.59 4.44 6.05
CA SER A 566 -15.20 3.67 7.15
C SER A 566 -16.14 2.58 6.64
N ALA A 567 -16.92 2.86 5.59
CA ALA A 567 -17.80 1.87 5.00
C ALA A 567 -17.02 0.73 4.36
N LEU A 568 -15.98 1.04 3.58
CA LEU A 568 -15.17 0.02 2.91
C LEU A 568 -14.37 -0.82 3.90
N ILE A 569 -13.78 -0.21 4.93
CA ILE A 569 -13.11 -0.92 6.02
C ILE A 569 -14.08 -1.86 6.75
N SER A 570 -15.26 -1.35 7.08
CA SER A 570 -16.29 -2.15 7.78
C SER A 570 -16.71 -3.35 6.95
N PHE A 571 -16.95 -3.16 5.66
CA PHE A 571 -17.26 -4.24 4.72
C PHE A 571 -16.11 -5.25 4.61
N LEU A 572 -14.87 -4.79 4.39
CA LEU A 572 -13.72 -5.68 4.20
C LEU A 572 -13.35 -6.43 5.48
N SER A 573 -13.49 -5.80 6.67
CA SER A 573 -13.35 -6.51 7.95
C SER A 573 -14.35 -7.65 8.04
N TYR A 574 -15.63 -7.38 7.74
CA TYR A 574 -16.66 -8.40 7.73
C TYR A 574 -16.40 -9.49 6.68
N ALA A 575 -15.91 -9.10 5.49
CA ALA A 575 -15.50 -10.04 4.45
C ALA A 575 -14.39 -10.98 4.95
N ARG A 576 -13.34 -10.42 5.58
CA ARG A 576 -12.22 -11.23 6.05
C ARG A 576 -12.61 -12.22 7.14
N GLU A 577 -13.51 -11.82 8.05
CA GLU A 577 -14.04 -12.73 9.08
C GLU A 577 -14.84 -13.90 8.52
N ASN A 578 -15.39 -13.76 7.31
CA ASN A 578 -16.33 -14.72 6.72
C ASN A 578 -15.79 -15.50 5.53
N ILE A 579 -14.63 -15.10 4.94
CA ILE A 579 -14.06 -15.72 3.75
C ILE A 579 -12.67 -16.26 4.08
N ASP A 580 -12.53 -17.58 4.06
CA ASP A 580 -11.26 -18.27 4.23
C ASP A 580 -10.62 -18.58 2.86
N ALA A 581 -10.26 -17.51 2.15
CA ALA A 581 -9.60 -17.56 0.85
C ALA A 581 -8.96 -16.19 0.55
N PRO A 582 -8.08 -16.09 -0.45
CA PRO A 582 -7.58 -14.80 -0.91
C PRO A 582 -8.72 -13.87 -1.28
N ILE A 583 -8.63 -12.62 -0.79
CA ILE A 583 -9.56 -11.53 -1.14
C ILE A 583 -8.80 -10.50 -1.96
N GLY A 584 -9.27 -10.24 -3.17
CA GLY A 584 -8.79 -9.17 -4.05
C GLY A 584 -9.79 -8.03 -4.15
N ILE A 585 -9.29 -6.83 -4.42
CA ILE A 585 -10.10 -5.66 -4.78
C ILE A 585 -9.56 -4.99 -6.02
N ASP A 586 -10.45 -4.42 -6.83
CA ASP A 586 -10.07 -3.59 -7.97
C ASP A 586 -10.15 -2.11 -7.64
N ILE A 587 -9.11 -1.37 -8.04
CA ILE A 587 -8.98 0.07 -7.78
C ILE A 587 -8.68 0.86 -9.05
N TYR A 588 -8.95 2.16 -9.03
CA TYR A 588 -8.50 3.04 -10.10
C TYR A 588 -6.97 3.09 -10.18
N GLY A 589 -6.43 2.96 -11.40
CA GLY A 589 -4.99 2.99 -11.66
C GLY A 589 -4.31 4.28 -11.21
N ALA A 590 -4.99 5.42 -11.30
CA ALA A 590 -4.49 6.71 -10.88
C ALA A 590 -4.16 6.82 -9.36
N ASN A 591 -4.70 5.94 -8.52
CA ASN A 591 -4.42 5.93 -7.09
C ASN A 591 -2.92 5.82 -6.75
N GLY A 592 -2.14 5.14 -7.60
CA GLY A 592 -0.68 5.02 -7.43
C GLY A 592 0.09 6.33 -7.54
N TRP A 593 -0.51 7.36 -8.14
CA TRP A 593 0.13 8.68 -8.33
C TRP A 593 -0.52 9.80 -7.54
N TYR A 594 -1.85 9.78 -7.40
CA TYR A 594 -2.61 10.92 -6.88
C TYR A 594 -3.30 10.64 -5.55
N ARG A 595 -3.22 9.42 -5.01
CA ARG A 595 -3.90 9.00 -3.77
C ARG A 595 -5.34 9.48 -3.71
N SER A 596 -6.06 9.36 -4.84
CA SER A 596 -7.38 9.96 -5.05
C SER A 596 -8.54 9.26 -4.32
N GLY A 597 -8.24 8.58 -3.22
CA GLY A 597 -9.17 7.72 -2.47
C GLY A 597 -10.46 8.40 -2.02
N THR A 598 -10.44 9.68 -1.70
CA THR A 598 -11.62 10.38 -1.17
C THR A 598 -12.84 10.39 -2.05
N ARG A 599 -12.66 10.48 -3.36
CA ARG A 599 -13.81 10.49 -4.26
C ARG A 599 -14.50 9.13 -4.30
N THR A 600 -13.72 8.07 -4.28
CA THR A 600 -14.17 6.68 -4.37
C THR A 600 -14.33 5.98 -3.02
N GLY A 601 -13.65 6.46 -1.98
CA GLY A 601 -13.41 5.74 -0.73
C GLY A 601 -12.22 4.78 -0.79
N GLN A 602 -11.54 4.66 -1.93
CA GLN A 602 -10.44 3.71 -2.16
C GLN A 602 -9.08 4.32 -1.78
N ASP A 603 -8.73 4.35 -0.53
CA ASP A 603 -7.34 4.59 -0.10
C ASP A 603 -6.56 3.27 -0.14
N SER A 604 -5.67 3.12 -1.12
CA SER A 604 -4.94 1.87 -1.36
C SER A 604 -4.06 1.46 -0.17
N GLU A 605 -3.40 2.42 0.49
CA GLU A 605 -2.56 2.16 1.66
C GLU A 605 -3.40 1.58 2.79
N LEU A 606 -4.55 2.21 3.09
CA LEU A 606 -5.46 1.80 4.14
C LEU A 606 -6.13 0.45 3.82
N LEU A 607 -6.66 0.30 2.60
CA LEU A 607 -7.35 -0.92 2.20
C LEU A 607 -6.42 -2.14 2.10
N SER A 608 -5.11 -1.92 1.85
CA SER A 608 -4.12 -2.99 1.81
C SER A 608 -3.98 -3.76 3.12
N GLU A 609 -4.47 -3.21 4.23
CA GLU A 609 -4.50 -3.90 5.53
C GLU A 609 -5.58 -5.00 5.60
N TYR A 610 -6.57 -4.97 4.71
CA TYR A 610 -7.76 -5.83 4.78
C TYR A 610 -7.83 -6.85 3.64
N VAL A 611 -6.96 -6.75 2.62
CA VAL A 611 -7.02 -7.58 1.42
C VAL A 611 -5.68 -8.19 1.07
N ASP A 612 -5.71 -9.30 0.34
CA ASP A 612 -4.52 -10.03 -0.08
C ASP A 612 -4.01 -9.59 -1.44
N VAL A 613 -4.91 -9.12 -2.30
CA VAL A 613 -4.60 -8.70 -3.67
C VAL A 613 -5.24 -7.35 -3.97
N ILE A 614 -4.49 -6.47 -4.61
CA ILE A 614 -5.01 -5.23 -5.18
C ILE A 614 -4.77 -5.26 -6.68
N GLY A 615 -5.86 -5.07 -7.46
CA GLY A 615 -5.89 -5.02 -8.91
C GLY A 615 -6.07 -3.58 -9.44
N PRO A 616 -5.01 -2.79 -9.59
CA PRO A 616 -5.14 -1.46 -10.18
C PRO A 616 -5.38 -1.55 -11.69
N MET A 617 -6.28 -0.71 -12.18
CA MET A 617 -6.65 -0.65 -13.60
C MET A 617 -5.75 0.35 -14.33
N PHE A 618 -4.59 -0.10 -14.79
CA PHE A 618 -3.59 0.75 -15.47
C PHE A 618 -3.83 0.94 -16.96
N TYR A 619 -5.07 0.90 -17.42
CA TYR A 619 -5.37 1.02 -18.86
C TYR A 619 -4.81 2.32 -19.45
N PRO A 620 -3.81 2.27 -20.36
CA PRO A 620 -3.16 3.48 -20.90
C PRO A 620 -4.14 4.43 -21.58
N SER A 621 -5.18 3.89 -22.21
CA SER A 621 -6.24 4.66 -22.87
C SER A 621 -7.15 5.44 -21.91
N HIS A 622 -7.08 5.17 -20.59
CA HIS A 622 -7.86 5.85 -19.55
C HIS A 622 -7.08 6.94 -18.81
N PHE A 623 -5.78 7.06 -19.08
CA PHE A 623 -4.97 8.15 -18.60
C PHE A 623 -4.94 9.30 -19.61
N GLU A 624 -4.76 10.52 -19.13
CA GLU A 624 -4.64 11.69 -19.98
C GLU A 624 -3.48 11.54 -20.98
N GLN A 625 -3.60 12.18 -22.14
CA GLN A 625 -2.60 12.10 -23.20
C GLN A 625 -1.18 12.47 -22.73
N THR A 626 -1.06 13.45 -21.85
CA THR A 626 0.21 13.92 -21.33
C THR A 626 0.84 13.02 -20.27
N PHE A 627 0.06 12.09 -19.71
CA PHE A 627 0.49 11.26 -18.60
C PHE A 627 1.60 10.29 -19.03
N LEU A 628 2.80 10.39 -18.43
CA LEU A 628 4.01 9.63 -18.75
C LEU A 628 4.34 9.59 -20.25
N ASN A 629 3.93 10.63 -20.99
CA ASN A 629 4.06 10.71 -22.42
C ASN A 629 5.29 11.54 -22.83
N TYR A 630 6.44 10.89 -22.85
CA TYR A 630 7.72 11.44 -23.30
C TYR A 630 8.47 10.43 -24.17
N ALA A 631 9.52 10.86 -24.86
CA ALA A 631 10.25 10.00 -25.79
C ALA A 631 11.00 8.85 -25.07
N PRO A 632 11.00 7.64 -25.59
CA PRO A 632 10.23 7.19 -26.76
C PRO A 632 8.73 7.05 -26.45
N TYR A 633 7.88 7.72 -27.20
CA TYR A 633 6.43 7.77 -26.92
C TYR A 633 5.76 6.40 -27.00
N ALA A 634 6.27 5.50 -27.84
CA ALA A 634 5.77 4.13 -27.97
C ALA A 634 5.97 3.28 -26.69
N ASP A 635 6.76 3.74 -25.73
CA ASP A 635 7.03 3.01 -24.48
C ASP A 635 6.18 3.52 -23.30
N ARG A 636 5.21 4.40 -23.57
CA ARG A 636 4.30 4.93 -22.56
C ARG A 636 3.54 3.81 -21.82
N THR A 637 3.10 2.77 -22.53
CA THR A 637 2.40 1.63 -21.94
C THR A 637 3.28 0.89 -20.95
N TYR A 638 4.54 0.59 -21.32
CA TYR A 638 5.52 0.00 -20.42
C TYR A 638 5.67 0.80 -19.13
N ARG A 639 5.84 2.14 -19.25
CA ARG A 639 6.08 3.03 -18.11
C ARG A 639 4.90 3.03 -17.14
N ILE A 640 3.67 3.08 -17.65
CA ILE A 640 2.46 3.08 -16.81
C ILE A 640 2.41 1.83 -15.94
N TYR A 641 2.68 0.66 -16.52
CA TYR A 641 2.67 -0.60 -15.77
C TYR A 641 3.87 -0.75 -14.85
N TYR A 642 5.05 -0.34 -15.32
CA TYR A 642 6.27 -0.40 -14.52
C TYR A 642 6.16 0.46 -13.26
N TYR A 643 5.94 1.76 -13.43
CA TYR A 643 5.82 2.68 -12.32
C TYR A 643 4.56 2.41 -11.47
N GLY A 644 3.46 2.11 -12.11
CA GLY A 644 2.20 1.83 -11.41
C GLY A 644 2.31 0.65 -10.46
N SER A 645 2.87 -0.46 -10.92
CA SER A 645 3.08 -1.66 -10.09
C SER A 645 4.04 -1.40 -8.95
N PHE A 646 5.16 -0.74 -9.23
CA PHE A 646 6.17 -0.41 -8.23
C PHE A 646 5.61 0.55 -7.16
N ARG A 647 5.00 1.66 -7.59
CA ARG A 647 4.46 2.69 -6.69
C ARG A 647 3.36 2.13 -5.77
N ASN A 648 2.43 1.34 -6.32
CA ASN A 648 1.39 0.72 -5.50
C ASN A 648 1.98 -0.27 -4.49
N THR A 649 3.01 -1.03 -4.85
CA THR A 649 3.69 -1.94 -3.91
C THR A 649 4.29 -1.19 -2.73
N ILE A 650 5.03 -0.13 -2.99
CA ILE A 650 5.63 0.71 -1.94
C ILE A 650 4.55 1.41 -1.11
N MET A 651 3.55 2.01 -1.77
CA MET A 651 2.44 2.69 -1.11
C MET A 651 1.69 1.76 -0.14
N CYS A 652 1.44 0.54 -0.58
CA CYS A 652 0.78 -0.49 0.25
C CYS A 652 1.72 -1.14 1.26
N ARG A 653 2.97 -0.66 1.39
CA ARG A 653 3.99 -1.22 2.28
C ARG A 653 4.14 -2.72 2.15
N ASN A 654 3.98 -3.22 0.93
CA ASN A 654 4.06 -4.63 0.59
C ASN A 654 3.14 -5.54 1.45
N ARG A 655 1.97 -5.02 1.85
CA ARG A 655 0.96 -5.79 2.61
C ARG A 655 0.11 -6.67 1.71
N SER A 656 -0.05 -6.27 0.45
CA SER A 656 -0.88 -6.95 -0.54
C SER A 656 -0.12 -7.21 -1.83
N ILE A 657 -0.54 -8.21 -2.58
CA ILE A 657 -0.05 -8.49 -3.92
C ILE A 657 -0.64 -7.45 -4.87
N ILE A 658 0.21 -6.70 -5.55
CA ILE A 658 -0.21 -5.80 -6.63
C ILE A 658 -0.25 -6.60 -7.93
N ARG A 659 -1.46 -6.82 -8.45
CA ARG A 659 -1.73 -7.61 -9.66
C ARG A 659 -2.60 -6.80 -10.63
N PRO A 660 -1.99 -5.94 -11.46
CA PRO A 660 -2.72 -4.98 -12.29
C PRO A 660 -3.55 -5.64 -13.39
N TRP A 661 -4.61 -4.93 -13.78
CA TRP A 661 -5.34 -5.19 -15.00
C TRP A 661 -4.59 -4.64 -16.21
N VAL A 662 -4.32 -5.49 -17.17
CA VAL A 662 -3.67 -5.19 -18.45
C VAL A 662 -4.72 -4.91 -19.52
N GLN A 663 -4.48 -3.88 -20.35
CA GLN A 663 -5.37 -3.49 -21.44
C GLN A 663 -5.22 -4.41 -22.65
N SER A 664 -5.85 -5.58 -22.63
CA SER A 664 -5.87 -6.50 -23.76
C SER A 664 -6.94 -6.15 -24.81
N PHE A 665 -7.13 -4.85 -25.06
CA PHE A 665 -8.07 -4.31 -26.06
C PHE A 665 -7.53 -2.99 -26.60
N TYR A 666 -7.98 -2.61 -27.80
CA TYR A 666 -7.70 -1.30 -28.35
C TYR A 666 -8.92 -0.38 -28.17
N LEU A 667 -8.70 0.78 -27.57
CA LEU A 667 -9.70 1.83 -27.49
C LEU A 667 -9.36 2.93 -28.49
N ASN A 668 -10.37 3.43 -29.20
CA ASN A 668 -10.17 4.46 -30.23
C ASN A 668 -9.88 5.83 -29.60
N VAL A 669 -8.71 5.97 -28.97
CA VAL A 669 -8.18 7.24 -28.48
C VAL A 669 -7.10 7.72 -29.45
N SER A 670 -7.21 8.96 -29.90
CA SER A 670 -6.39 9.49 -30.98
C SER A 670 -4.89 9.49 -30.68
N TYR A 671 -4.51 9.70 -29.42
CA TYR A 671 -3.12 9.80 -29.00
C TYR A 671 -2.39 8.44 -28.87
N ASP A 672 -3.10 7.34 -28.63
CA ASP A 672 -2.52 5.99 -28.54
C ASP A 672 -2.63 5.18 -29.84
N LYS A 673 -3.60 5.50 -30.70
CA LYS A 673 -3.91 4.72 -31.89
C LYS A 673 -2.72 4.45 -32.80
N GLN A 674 -1.81 5.41 -32.92
CA GLN A 674 -0.60 5.29 -33.74
C GLN A 674 0.42 4.27 -33.22
N TYR A 675 0.30 3.86 -31.94
CA TYR A 675 1.19 2.93 -31.28
C TYR A 675 0.59 1.52 -31.12
N TYR A 676 -0.61 1.28 -31.65
CA TYR A 676 -1.26 -0.03 -31.60
C TYR A 676 -0.59 -0.99 -32.58
N ASP A 677 0.58 -1.45 -32.22
CA ASP A 677 1.35 -2.50 -32.89
C ASP A 677 1.29 -3.82 -32.12
N GLU A 678 1.98 -4.84 -32.61
CA GLU A 678 2.03 -6.16 -31.96
C GLU A 678 2.65 -6.13 -30.57
N ASP A 679 3.50 -5.14 -30.28
CA ASP A 679 4.19 -5.00 -29.02
C ASP A 679 3.47 -4.11 -28.01
N TYR A 680 2.37 -3.45 -28.35
CA TYR A 680 1.65 -2.55 -27.46
C TYR A 680 1.28 -3.22 -26.13
N ILE A 681 0.60 -4.38 -26.17
CA ILE A 681 0.22 -5.15 -24.98
C ILE A 681 1.45 -5.86 -24.39
N ARG A 682 2.39 -6.29 -25.23
CA ARG A 682 3.63 -6.93 -24.77
C ARG A 682 4.46 -5.99 -23.89
N LYS A 683 4.52 -4.71 -24.21
CA LYS A 683 5.16 -3.69 -23.38
C LYS A 683 4.50 -3.54 -22.01
N GLU A 684 3.19 -3.70 -21.92
CA GLU A 684 2.49 -3.74 -20.64
C GLU A 684 2.94 -4.94 -19.78
N PHE A 685 3.07 -6.12 -20.37
CA PHE A 685 3.59 -7.31 -19.70
C PHE A 685 5.02 -7.11 -19.20
N PHE A 686 5.89 -6.53 -20.05
CA PHE A 686 7.25 -6.18 -19.63
C PHE A 686 7.25 -5.19 -18.47
N GLY A 687 6.39 -4.17 -18.49
CA GLY A 687 6.27 -3.20 -17.40
C GLY A 687 5.94 -3.86 -16.07
N VAL A 688 5.01 -4.81 -16.04
CA VAL A 688 4.70 -5.59 -14.82
C VAL A 688 5.87 -6.48 -14.42
N ARG A 689 6.46 -7.22 -15.38
CA ARG A 689 7.54 -8.14 -15.10
C ARG A 689 8.77 -7.43 -14.55
N ASP A 690 9.17 -6.31 -15.16
CA ASP A 690 10.38 -5.58 -14.82
C ASP A 690 10.25 -4.77 -13.52
N SER A 691 9.03 -4.57 -13.03
CA SER A 691 8.77 -4.00 -11.70
C SER A 691 8.80 -5.10 -10.61
N ILE A 692 7.70 -5.39 -9.93
CA ILE A 692 7.65 -6.35 -8.81
C ILE A 692 7.26 -7.78 -9.24
N ASN A 693 6.63 -7.95 -10.40
CA ASN A 693 6.26 -9.22 -11.02
C ASN A 693 5.44 -10.19 -10.14
N ARG A 694 4.29 -9.72 -9.67
CA ARG A 694 3.36 -10.54 -8.88
C ARG A 694 2.22 -11.16 -9.69
N GLY A 695 2.30 -11.07 -11.02
CA GLY A 695 1.26 -11.45 -11.96
C GLY A 695 0.45 -10.25 -12.45
N TYR A 696 -0.53 -10.55 -13.28
CA TYR A 696 -1.42 -9.57 -13.92
C TYR A 696 -2.71 -10.23 -14.38
N MET A 697 -3.70 -9.41 -14.78
CA MET A 697 -4.97 -9.87 -15.30
C MET A 697 -5.26 -9.12 -16.62
N CYS A 698 -5.51 -9.85 -17.70
CA CYS A 698 -5.82 -9.27 -19.00
C CYS A 698 -7.32 -8.99 -19.11
N TRP A 699 -7.69 -7.72 -19.30
CA TRP A 699 -9.07 -7.33 -19.56
C TRP A 699 -9.38 -7.28 -21.05
N ASN A 700 -10.38 -8.03 -21.48
CA ASN A 700 -11.01 -7.89 -22.78
C ASN A 700 -12.48 -8.30 -22.67
N ASN A 701 -13.38 -7.32 -22.71
CA ASN A 701 -14.82 -7.56 -22.54
C ASN A 701 -15.43 -8.41 -23.66
N SER A 702 -14.88 -8.35 -24.89
CA SER A 702 -15.35 -9.17 -26.02
C SER A 702 -14.90 -10.64 -25.90
N GLY A 703 -13.92 -10.95 -25.04
CA GLY A 703 -13.29 -12.28 -24.95
C GLY A 703 -12.45 -12.66 -26.17
N GLU A 704 -12.04 -11.66 -26.97
CA GLU A 704 -11.22 -11.85 -28.15
C GLU A 704 -9.76 -11.50 -27.86
N TYR A 705 -8.98 -12.54 -27.54
CA TYR A 705 -7.57 -12.41 -27.14
C TYR A 705 -6.59 -12.63 -28.31
N GLY A 706 -7.02 -12.45 -29.55
CA GLY A 706 -6.17 -12.63 -30.73
C GLY A 706 -4.94 -11.72 -30.74
N ILE A 707 -5.11 -10.48 -30.25
CA ILE A 707 -4.04 -9.46 -30.15
C ILE A 707 -3.19 -9.59 -28.89
N THR A 708 -3.61 -10.40 -27.90
CA THR A 708 -2.88 -10.56 -26.67
C THR A 708 -1.68 -11.47 -26.88
N PRO A 709 -0.46 -11.04 -26.59
CA PRO A 709 0.73 -11.87 -26.75
C PRO A 709 0.76 -13.03 -25.75
N ARG A 710 1.71 -13.94 -25.95
CA ARG A 710 2.09 -14.87 -24.88
C ARG A 710 2.75 -14.11 -23.76
N ASP A 711 2.62 -14.66 -22.54
CA ASP A 711 3.37 -14.16 -21.40
C ASP A 711 4.87 -14.07 -21.69
N VAL A 712 5.49 -12.99 -21.22
CA VAL A 712 6.93 -12.78 -21.36
C VAL A 712 7.71 -13.58 -20.33
N THR A 713 8.80 -14.20 -20.76
CA THR A 713 9.68 -14.96 -19.87
C THR A 713 10.66 -14.03 -19.16
N ASP A 714 11.27 -14.52 -18.08
CA ASP A 714 12.28 -13.75 -17.34
C ASP A 714 13.56 -13.50 -18.14
N THR A 715 13.79 -14.28 -19.19
CA THR A 715 14.98 -14.17 -20.06
C THR A 715 14.75 -13.27 -21.29
N GLU A 716 13.51 -12.92 -21.60
CA GLU A 716 13.23 -12.02 -22.72
C GLU A 716 13.63 -10.59 -22.37
N SER A 717 14.34 -9.93 -23.28
CA SER A 717 14.68 -8.51 -23.13
C SER A 717 13.54 -7.62 -23.58
N PHE A 718 13.28 -6.56 -22.83
CA PHE A 718 12.41 -5.50 -23.27
C PHE A 718 13.04 -4.78 -24.47
N ILE A 719 12.29 -4.63 -25.56
CA ILE A 719 12.80 -4.09 -26.83
C ILE A 719 12.78 -2.55 -26.85
N GLY A 720 12.03 -1.93 -25.94
CA GLY A 720 11.93 -0.48 -25.82
C GLY A 720 13.07 0.11 -24.99
N THR A 721 13.10 1.44 -24.92
CA THR A 721 13.97 2.15 -24.00
C THR A 721 13.27 2.18 -22.64
N ALA A 722 13.82 1.46 -21.67
CA ALA A 722 13.41 1.65 -20.28
C ALA A 722 13.53 3.14 -19.93
N PRO A 723 12.65 3.67 -19.10
CA PRO A 723 12.74 5.06 -18.70
C PRO A 723 14.04 5.25 -17.94
N GLU A 724 15.01 5.95 -18.49
CA GLU A 724 16.36 6.03 -17.93
C GLU A 724 17.11 4.69 -18.04
N SER A 725 17.84 4.54 -19.08
CA SER A 725 18.46 3.36 -19.69
C SER A 725 19.35 2.44 -18.83
N SER A 726 19.30 2.53 -17.50
CA SER A 726 20.16 1.77 -16.59
C SER A 726 19.42 0.97 -15.52
N TRP A 727 18.12 0.86 -15.61
CA TRP A 727 17.34 0.23 -14.58
C TRP A 727 17.12 -1.25 -14.81
N GLU A 728 17.83 -2.05 -14.13
CA GLU A 728 17.39 -3.39 -13.79
C GLU A 728 16.93 -3.38 -12.33
N PHE A 729 15.65 -3.30 -12.09
CA PHE A 729 15.10 -3.63 -10.79
C PHE A 729 15.32 -5.13 -10.57
N LYS A 730 16.29 -5.47 -9.72
CA LYS A 730 16.55 -6.85 -9.35
C LYS A 730 15.38 -7.34 -8.50
N LYS A 731 14.55 -8.20 -9.08
CA LYS A 731 13.39 -8.78 -8.43
C LYS A 731 13.80 -9.67 -7.28
N PRO A 732 13.50 -9.33 -6.05
CA PRO A 732 13.65 -10.28 -4.96
C PRO A 732 12.55 -11.36 -5.06
N ALA A 733 12.90 -12.58 -4.76
CA ALA A 733 11.92 -13.62 -4.54
C ALA A 733 11.03 -13.27 -3.33
N ILE A 734 9.80 -13.80 -3.29
CA ILE A 734 8.92 -13.58 -2.15
C ILE A 734 9.57 -14.13 -0.89
N GLY A 735 9.66 -13.27 0.14
CA GLY A 735 10.09 -13.67 1.48
C GLY A 735 11.55 -14.06 1.65
N THR A 736 12.39 -14.00 0.59
CA THR A 736 13.73 -14.58 0.64
C THR A 736 14.89 -13.59 0.56
N THR A 737 14.65 -12.36 0.11
CA THR A 737 15.75 -11.41 -0.09
C THR A 737 15.84 -10.42 1.07
N MET A 738 16.97 -10.46 1.76
CA MET A 738 17.25 -9.63 2.93
C MET A 738 18.66 -9.07 2.83
N LYS A 739 18.85 -7.84 3.33
CA LYS A 739 20.18 -7.24 3.52
C LYS A 739 20.40 -6.94 5.00
N PRO A 740 21.60 -7.22 5.54
CA PRO A 740 21.90 -6.80 6.91
C PRO A 740 22.01 -5.28 6.98
N LEU A 741 21.35 -4.67 7.96
CA LEU A 741 21.50 -3.25 8.30
C LEU A 741 22.68 -3.05 9.27
N VAL A 742 23.13 -4.11 9.92
CA VAL A 742 24.27 -4.12 10.81
C VAL A 742 25.38 -4.97 10.19
N SER A 743 26.56 -4.38 10.00
CA SER A 743 27.73 -5.14 9.58
C SER A 743 28.26 -5.97 10.75
N THR A 744 28.42 -7.25 10.49
CA THR A 744 29.28 -8.06 11.36
C THR A 744 30.71 -8.01 10.84
N PRO A 745 31.74 -8.13 11.69
CA PRO A 745 33.13 -8.14 11.25
C PRO A 745 33.50 -9.28 10.30
N GLU A 746 32.64 -10.27 10.19
CA GLU A 746 32.76 -11.38 9.24
C GLU A 746 31.73 -11.18 8.14
N ASP A 747 32.13 -11.28 6.89
CA ASP A 747 31.25 -11.21 5.73
C ASP A 747 30.11 -12.22 5.89
N VAL A 748 28.91 -11.70 6.06
CA VAL A 748 27.71 -12.55 6.12
C VAL A 748 27.38 -12.97 4.69
N ASP A 749 27.54 -14.23 4.40
CA ASP A 749 27.12 -14.79 3.12
C ASP A 749 25.58 -14.78 3.06
N LEU A 750 25.04 -13.93 2.21
CA LEU A 750 23.60 -13.79 2.02
C LEU A 750 22.93 -15.10 1.55
N SER A 751 23.67 -15.98 0.87
CA SER A 751 23.17 -17.29 0.47
C SER A 751 22.89 -18.20 1.67
N VAL A 752 23.56 -17.99 2.78
CA VAL A 752 23.30 -18.70 4.04
C VAL A 752 21.96 -18.28 4.65
N LEU A 753 21.58 -17.04 4.48
CA LEU A 753 20.30 -16.54 4.97
C LEU A 753 19.11 -17.05 4.18
N ASP A 754 19.22 -17.14 2.87
CA ASP A 754 18.21 -17.79 2.03
C ASP A 754 18.02 -19.25 2.46
N SER A 755 19.10 -19.93 2.80
CA SER A 755 19.05 -21.30 3.35
C SER A 755 18.39 -21.38 4.72
N ILE A 756 18.64 -20.39 5.60
CA ILE A 756 18.03 -20.29 6.93
C ILE A 756 16.55 -19.98 6.82
N LEU A 757 16.18 -19.04 5.98
CA LEU A 757 14.77 -18.66 5.76
C LEU A 757 13.97 -19.79 5.13
N ASN A 758 14.59 -20.53 4.19
CA ASN A 758 13.98 -21.70 3.57
C ASN A 758 13.83 -22.87 4.58
N LEU A 759 14.81 -23.09 5.46
CA LEU A 759 14.70 -24.06 6.55
C LEU A 759 13.56 -23.72 7.51
N TYR A 760 13.32 -22.45 7.78
CA TYR A 760 12.18 -22.02 8.61
C TYR A 760 10.84 -22.08 7.88
N ALA A 761 10.84 -21.98 6.55
CA ALA A 761 9.64 -22.16 5.74
C ALA A 761 9.20 -23.62 5.60
N GLU A 762 10.15 -24.56 5.70
CA GLU A 762 9.89 -26.00 5.50
C GLU A 762 9.59 -26.76 6.80
N ASP A 763 10.09 -26.30 7.97
CA ASP A 763 10.09 -27.15 9.19
C ASP A 763 9.05 -26.80 10.25
N ASP A 764 8.33 -25.67 10.14
CA ASP A 764 7.42 -25.30 11.23
C ASP A 764 6.26 -24.40 10.80
N ASP A 765 5.16 -25.01 10.46
CA ASP A 765 3.86 -24.35 10.43
C ASP A 765 3.53 -23.64 11.77
N ASP A 766 4.12 -24.09 12.87
CA ASP A 766 3.92 -23.53 14.21
C ASP A 766 4.85 -22.35 14.55
N TYR A 767 6.03 -22.22 13.96
CA TYR A 767 7.01 -21.20 14.36
C TYR A 767 6.89 -19.91 13.55
N TYR A 768 6.62 -19.99 12.27
CA TYR A 768 6.31 -18.83 11.41
C TYR A 768 4.83 -18.43 11.45
N SER A 769 3.97 -19.38 11.82
CA SER A 769 2.55 -19.16 12.03
C SER A 769 2.23 -17.98 12.95
N PRO A 770 2.93 -17.72 14.08
CA PRO A 770 2.69 -16.52 14.88
C PRO A 770 3.06 -15.20 14.18
N LEU A 771 4.06 -15.18 13.30
CA LEU A 771 4.43 -13.95 12.57
C LEU A 771 3.49 -13.65 11.42
N LEU A 772 3.14 -14.65 10.65
CA LEU A 772 2.20 -14.53 9.53
C LEU A 772 0.76 -14.49 10.02
N GLN A 773 0.37 -15.33 10.99
CA GLN A 773 -0.97 -15.38 11.54
C GLN A 773 -1.27 -14.20 12.47
N ASN A 774 -0.34 -13.77 13.33
CA ASN A 774 -0.59 -12.64 14.22
C ASN A 774 -0.56 -11.28 13.53
N SER A 775 0.23 -11.10 12.48
CA SER A 775 0.25 -9.82 11.78
C SER A 775 -1.00 -9.58 10.94
N ASN A 776 -1.58 -10.61 10.35
CA ASN A 776 -2.71 -10.48 9.45
C ASN A 776 -4.05 -10.90 10.05
N VAL A 777 -4.11 -12.02 10.80
CA VAL A 777 -5.36 -12.51 11.41
C VAL A 777 -5.83 -11.60 12.54
N LYS A 778 -4.94 -11.07 13.38
CA LYS A 778 -5.33 -10.08 14.39
C LYS A 778 -5.73 -8.74 13.82
N ARG A 779 -5.22 -8.35 12.63
CA ARG A 779 -5.66 -7.13 11.95
C ARG A 779 -7.08 -7.23 11.43
N TYR A 780 -7.49 -8.40 11.01
CA TYR A 780 -8.84 -8.62 10.50
C TYR A 780 -9.87 -8.90 11.62
N HIS A 781 -9.43 -9.25 12.82
CA HIS A 781 -10.31 -9.59 13.95
C HIS A 781 -10.41 -8.51 15.03
N ASN A 782 -9.66 -7.41 14.94
CA ASN A 782 -9.76 -6.23 15.78
C ASN A 782 -10.24 -5.02 14.99
#